data_7cf3b8171e5f3323f585478c298abb41
#
_entry.id   7cf3b8171e5f3323f585478c298abb41
#
_cell.length_a   1.000
_cell.length_b   1.000
_cell.length_c   1.000
_cell.angle_alpha   90.00
_cell.angle_beta   90.00
_cell.angle_gamma   90.00
#
_symmetry.space_group_name_H-M   'P 1'
#
loop_
_entity.id
_entity.type
_entity.pdbx_description
1 polymer ?
#
loop_
_entity_poly.entity_id
_entity_poly.type
_entity_poly.pdbx_seq_one_letter_code
_entity_poly.pdbx_strand_id
1 'polypeptide(L)'
;MDKNTLTGLLLMGAVLFGFMYCNRSSQEQHRQAATEQQADATAEAVSKPLTGDSLRGEMAKYVRSAGTLVDSAARTYALTTNAFDLRADSTGNVSGSVVLGETKTIVDSIIVAPAGAPVLARVMTALNNERAYKGMAQFMDTEAKAETITLGDKNLKVTFSSRGGRIASVTLPGYKTETTTPPSPITLFTDSTNSYSFEFTTVDQQRVNTADLNFKAARVNDSTVRMSLPLPDGAELAFVYTVIPDKYIVKMDIEQHNMESVIPTTVTTMRMLWHQTMMRNEKGRTFEERNSAIYYKLLNESPEDLSAHSDEKEKLQGSIKWIGFKNQFFSSVLIARKNLATAEVASSPIKGKEYEPRLKEMSMDATFEYSSKNEQVAGFDFYFGPNDYPLLSSLDDVISPDEDLELTRLVPLGWGLFRWINKFVVIPVFSFLSGFISNYGIIILLLTIFIKLILFPFTYKSYMSQAKMRVLAPEIKEINEKYPGQENAMKRQQETMKLYSRAGASPLSGCLPLLLQMPVLIAMFSFFPSAIELRGQSFLWAHDLAAPDVILTLPFNIPFYGSHVSLFCLLMTVVNIIYTRINMQNQPGGTSMPGMKWMMYLMPVMFLFFFNDYASGLSYYYFLSLLITIIQTYIFRRCVSEEKVRAQMLENAKKPRKKSGFMARLEAAQKKQEALMREQAKQNAKRRR
;
A
#
# COMPACT_ATOMS: atom_id res chain seq x y z
N MET A 1 -4.26 -41.02 -19.23
CA MET A 1 -4.54 -40.16 -18.06
C MET A 1 -5.91 -40.56 -17.53
N ASP A 2 -5.96 -40.96 -16.27
CA ASP A 2 -7.23 -41.30 -15.61
C ASP A 2 -8.09 -40.04 -15.48
N LYS A 3 -9.44 -40.24 -15.71
CA LYS A 3 -10.41 -39.14 -15.59
C LYS A 3 -10.29 -38.39 -14.25
N ASN A 4 -9.93 -39.07 -13.17
CA ASN A 4 -9.79 -38.49 -11.83
C ASN A 4 -8.51 -37.62 -11.68
N THR A 5 -7.43 -37.95 -12.38
CA THR A 5 -6.20 -37.14 -12.39
C THR A 5 -6.37 -35.89 -13.26
N LEU A 6 -7.10 -36.01 -14.37
CA LEU A 6 -7.48 -34.89 -15.22
C LEU A 6 -8.46 -33.97 -14.48
N THR A 7 -9.40 -34.52 -13.73
CA THR A 7 -10.36 -33.78 -12.92
C THR A 7 -9.68 -33.06 -11.75
N GLY A 8 -8.67 -33.67 -11.12
CA GLY A 8 -7.88 -33.02 -10.05
C GLY A 8 -7.02 -31.86 -10.59
N LEU A 9 -6.44 -32.03 -11.77
CA LEU A 9 -5.64 -30.98 -12.45
C LEU A 9 -6.55 -29.83 -12.96
N LEU A 10 -7.73 -30.18 -13.49
CA LEU A 10 -8.75 -29.22 -13.90
C LEU A 10 -9.36 -28.50 -12.68
N LEU A 11 -9.57 -29.18 -11.55
CA LEU A 11 -10.06 -28.56 -10.32
C LEU A 11 -9.02 -27.61 -9.70
N MET A 12 -7.75 -27.97 -9.70
CA MET A 12 -6.68 -27.10 -9.21
C MET A 12 -6.45 -25.91 -10.17
N GLY A 13 -6.52 -26.14 -11.48
CA GLY A 13 -6.54 -25.09 -12.51
C GLY A 13 -7.80 -24.22 -12.41
N ALA A 14 -8.97 -24.83 -12.17
CA ALA A 14 -10.24 -24.10 -12.03
C ALA A 14 -10.32 -23.30 -10.72
N VAL A 15 -9.72 -23.77 -9.63
CA VAL A 15 -9.61 -23.00 -8.37
C VAL A 15 -8.65 -21.82 -8.55
N LEU A 16 -7.51 -21.98 -9.22
CA LEU A 16 -6.60 -20.90 -9.58
C LEU A 16 -7.23 -19.93 -10.60
N PHE A 17 -7.89 -20.46 -11.64
CA PHE A 17 -8.63 -19.65 -12.62
C PHE A 17 -9.90 -19.03 -12.03
N GLY A 18 -10.61 -19.74 -11.17
CA GLY A 18 -11.79 -19.24 -10.47
C GLY A 18 -11.45 -18.10 -9.52
N PHE A 19 -10.34 -18.21 -8.80
CA PHE A 19 -9.82 -17.11 -7.97
C PHE A 19 -9.40 -15.90 -8.81
N MET A 20 -8.85 -16.12 -10.01
CA MET A 20 -8.52 -15.03 -10.95
C MET A 20 -9.75 -14.47 -11.67
N TYR A 21 -10.79 -15.27 -11.90
CA TYR A 21 -12.01 -14.88 -12.62
C TYR A 21 -13.03 -14.20 -11.70
N CYS A 22 -13.22 -14.66 -10.46
CA CYS A 22 -14.07 -13.99 -9.47
C CYS A 22 -13.59 -12.56 -9.16
N ASN A 23 -12.27 -12.30 -9.22
CA ASN A 23 -11.74 -10.93 -9.14
C ASN A 23 -12.03 -10.07 -10.38
N ARG A 24 -12.46 -10.67 -11.50
CA ARG A 24 -12.73 -9.94 -12.76
C ARG A 24 -14.21 -9.63 -13.01
N SER A 25 -15.12 -10.48 -12.56
CA SER A 25 -16.55 -10.35 -12.83
C SER A 25 -17.30 -9.37 -11.93
N SER A 26 -16.78 -9.04 -10.75
CA SER A 26 -17.34 -7.98 -9.89
C SER A 26 -17.10 -6.56 -10.44
N GLN A 27 -16.15 -6.38 -11.36
CA GLN A 27 -15.80 -5.06 -11.89
C GLN A 27 -16.71 -4.55 -13.01
N GLU A 28 -17.42 -5.42 -13.74
CA GLU A 28 -18.22 -4.98 -14.89
C GLU A 28 -19.63 -4.52 -14.53
N GLN A 29 -20.22 -5.02 -13.44
CA GLN A 29 -21.58 -4.65 -13.04
C GLN A 29 -21.70 -3.32 -12.30
N HIS A 30 -20.63 -2.85 -11.65
CA HIS A 30 -20.63 -1.53 -10.98
C HIS A 30 -20.28 -0.35 -11.89
N ARG A 31 -19.80 -0.62 -13.11
CA ARG A 31 -19.38 0.42 -14.05
C ARG A 31 -20.50 1.09 -14.84
N GLN A 32 -21.62 0.42 -15.03
CA GLN A 32 -22.75 0.98 -15.79
C GLN A 32 -23.60 1.95 -14.95
N ALA A 33 -23.65 1.78 -13.64
CA ALA A 33 -24.45 2.64 -12.77
C ALA A 33 -23.77 3.99 -12.41
N ALA A 34 -22.44 4.09 -12.49
CA ALA A 34 -21.71 5.31 -12.14
C ALA A 34 -21.56 6.32 -13.29
N THR A 35 -21.71 5.89 -14.53
CA THR A 35 -21.51 6.75 -15.70
C THR A 35 -22.77 7.54 -16.08
N GLU A 36 -23.95 7.09 -15.69
CA GLU A 36 -25.23 7.79 -15.98
C GLU A 36 -25.55 8.92 -14.99
N GLN A 37 -24.99 8.94 -13.79
CA GLN A 37 -25.24 10.00 -12.80
C GLN A 37 -24.32 11.23 -12.92
N GLN A 38 -23.27 11.17 -13.73
CA GLN A 38 -22.32 12.28 -13.90
C GLN A 38 -22.59 13.15 -15.13
N ALA A 39 -23.51 12.76 -15.98
CA ALA A 39 -23.85 13.51 -17.21
C ALA A 39 -24.93 14.59 -17.02
N ASP A 40 -25.70 14.56 -15.94
CA ASP A 40 -26.83 15.49 -15.72
C ASP A 40 -26.53 16.71 -14.84
N ALA A 41 -25.32 16.85 -14.32
CA ALA A 41 -24.98 17.94 -13.40
C ALA A 41 -24.24 19.14 -14.06
N THR A 42 -24.04 19.16 -15.36
CA THR A 42 -23.28 20.22 -16.06
C THR A 42 -24.05 20.95 -17.16
N ALA A 43 -25.33 21.19 -16.93
CA ALA A 43 -26.11 22.11 -17.76
C ALA A 43 -26.73 23.21 -16.89
N GLU A 44 -25.92 23.92 -16.08
CA GLU A 44 -26.34 25.20 -15.56
C GLU A 44 -26.02 26.31 -16.56
N ALA A 45 -27.04 27.09 -16.82
CA ALA A 45 -27.12 28.16 -17.79
C ALA A 45 -25.90 29.10 -17.72
N VAL A 46 -25.14 29.17 -18.77
CA VAL A 46 -24.18 30.25 -19.02
C VAL A 46 -25.00 31.54 -19.11
N SER A 47 -25.14 32.26 -18.01
CA SER A 47 -25.70 33.61 -18.01
C SER A 47 -24.80 34.50 -18.87
N LYS A 48 -25.42 35.24 -19.79
CA LYS A 48 -24.69 36.22 -20.62
C LYS A 48 -23.88 37.17 -19.69
N PRO A 49 -22.62 37.44 -20.03
CA PRO A 49 -21.81 38.35 -19.21
C PRO A 49 -22.48 39.70 -19.12
N LEU A 50 -22.61 40.22 -17.91
CA LEU A 50 -23.13 41.53 -17.62
C LEU A 50 -22.26 42.61 -18.29
N THR A 51 -22.82 43.47 -19.08
CA THR A 51 -22.13 44.59 -19.74
C THR A 51 -22.42 45.92 -19.09
N GLY A 52 -21.47 46.82 -19.07
CA GLY A 52 -21.53 48.22 -18.70
C GLY A 52 -22.63 48.63 -17.69
N ASP A 53 -23.76 49.10 -18.18
CA ASP A 53 -24.87 49.60 -17.32
C ASP A 53 -25.55 48.50 -16.47
N SER A 54 -25.60 47.28 -16.92
CA SER A 54 -26.14 46.17 -16.13
C SER A 54 -25.23 45.79 -14.97
N LEU A 55 -23.92 45.86 -15.17
CA LEU A 55 -22.94 45.66 -14.09
C LEU A 55 -23.01 46.80 -13.07
N ARG A 56 -23.10 48.06 -13.55
CA ARG A 56 -23.26 49.23 -12.68
C ARG A 56 -24.53 49.09 -11.82
N GLY A 57 -25.66 48.65 -12.42
CA GLY A 57 -26.91 48.40 -11.73
C GLY A 57 -26.80 47.30 -10.66
N GLU A 58 -26.14 46.18 -10.93
CA GLU A 58 -25.96 45.12 -9.97
C GLU A 58 -25.01 45.55 -8.82
N MET A 59 -23.93 46.26 -9.12
CA MET A 59 -23.07 46.87 -8.09
C MET A 59 -23.83 47.84 -7.20
N ALA A 60 -24.66 48.70 -7.79
CA ALA A 60 -25.50 49.65 -7.02
C ALA A 60 -26.50 48.94 -6.14
N LYS A 61 -27.15 47.87 -6.60
CA LYS A 61 -28.06 47.05 -5.78
C LYS A 61 -27.30 46.43 -4.61
N TYR A 62 -26.09 45.90 -4.87
CA TYR A 62 -25.30 45.30 -3.83
C TYR A 62 -24.85 46.32 -2.76
N VAL A 63 -24.32 47.49 -3.16
CA VAL A 63 -23.94 48.55 -2.24
C VAL A 63 -25.13 49.03 -1.42
N ARG A 64 -26.33 49.11 -1.99
CA ARG A 64 -27.54 49.49 -1.26
C ARG A 64 -28.01 48.42 -0.27
N SER A 65 -27.80 47.15 -0.58
CA SER A 65 -28.23 46.05 0.29
C SER A 65 -27.27 45.79 1.44
N ALA A 66 -25.97 45.95 1.20
CA ALA A 66 -24.88 45.59 2.13
C ALA A 66 -24.22 46.81 2.80
N GLY A 67 -24.35 48.00 2.21
CA GLY A 67 -23.75 49.23 2.71
C GLY A 67 -24.58 49.96 3.72
N THR A 68 -23.98 50.96 4.38
CA THR A 68 -24.62 51.85 5.32
C THR A 68 -25.13 53.10 4.61
N LEU A 69 -26.27 53.63 5.02
CA LEU A 69 -26.81 54.90 4.53
C LEU A 69 -25.98 56.07 5.09
N VAL A 70 -25.23 56.75 4.21
CA VAL A 70 -24.34 57.86 4.60
C VAL A 70 -24.94 59.24 4.34
N ASP A 71 -25.89 59.34 3.41
CA ASP A 71 -26.66 60.57 3.16
C ASP A 71 -28.15 60.21 2.95
N SER A 72 -28.98 60.67 3.89
CA SER A 72 -30.44 60.41 3.87
C SER A 72 -31.18 61.26 2.85
N ALA A 73 -30.65 62.46 2.52
CA ALA A 73 -31.28 63.37 1.54
C ALA A 73 -31.04 62.89 0.11
N ALA A 74 -29.80 62.51 -0.21
CA ALA A 74 -29.43 61.96 -1.50
C ALA A 74 -29.66 60.43 -1.60
N ARG A 75 -30.08 59.77 -0.51
CA ARG A 75 -30.21 58.30 -0.40
C ARG A 75 -28.95 57.59 -0.90
N THR A 76 -27.78 58.05 -0.45
CA THR A 76 -26.46 57.48 -0.81
C THR A 76 -26.05 56.45 0.22
N TYR A 77 -25.69 55.30 -0.25
CA TYR A 77 -25.16 54.17 0.54
C TYR A 77 -23.67 54.05 0.29
N ALA A 78 -22.91 53.74 1.31
CA ALA A 78 -21.49 53.46 1.21
C ALA A 78 -21.19 52.02 1.72
N LEU A 79 -20.38 51.31 0.99
CA LEU A 79 -19.82 50.01 1.35
C LEU A 79 -18.30 50.13 1.38
N THR A 80 -17.72 50.16 2.58
CA THR A 80 -16.29 50.24 2.77
C THR A 80 -15.80 48.97 3.46
N THR A 81 -15.04 48.17 2.74
CA THR A 81 -14.40 46.93 3.21
C THR A 81 -12.94 46.94 2.76
N ASN A 82 -12.20 45.90 3.09
CA ASN A 82 -10.82 45.75 2.57
C ASN A 82 -10.79 45.60 1.04
N ALA A 83 -11.84 45.05 0.44
CA ALA A 83 -11.94 44.79 -1.01
C ALA A 83 -12.68 45.90 -1.76
N PHE A 84 -13.57 46.68 -1.08
CA PHE A 84 -14.43 47.69 -1.69
C PHE A 84 -14.42 49.02 -0.94
N ASP A 85 -14.34 50.08 -1.73
CA ASP A 85 -14.67 51.43 -1.25
C ASP A 85 -15.65 52.00 -2.28
N LEU A 86 -16.94 51.68 -2.10
CA LEU A 86 -17.99 51.95 -3.07
C LEU A 86 -19.10 52.83 -2.48
N ARG A 87 -19.65 53.70 -3.33
CA ARG A 87 -20.83 54.53 -2.99
C ARG A 87 -21.85 54.34 -4.09
N ALA A 88 -23.10 54.16 -3.70
CA ALA A 88 -24.22 54.06 -4.64
C ALA A 88 -25.35 55.05 -4.26
N ASP A 89 -25.87 55.77 -5.22
CA ASP A 89 -27.01 56.65 -5.09
C ASP A 89 -28.35 55.96 -5.38
N SER A 90 -29.45 56.68 -5.22
CA SER A 90 -30.79 56.18 -5.49
C SER A 90 -31.08 55.94 -6.98
N THR A 91 -30.29 56.56 -7.87
CA THR A 91 -30.47 56.47 -9.33
C THR A 91 -29.77 55.27 -9.95
N GLY A 92 -28.92 54.58 -9.16
CA GLY A 92 -28.18 53.41 -9.63
C GLY A 92 -26.75 53.72 -10.05
N ASN A 93 -26.28 54.96 -9.83
CA ASN A 93 -24.87 55.28 -10.05
C ASN A 93 -24.03 54.70 -8.92
N VAL A 94 -22.91 54.13 -9.31
CA VAL A 94 -21.91 53.57 -8.37
C VAL A 94 -20.56 54.23 -8.69
N SER A 95 -19.88 54.68 -7.64
CA SER A 95 -18.52 55.24 -7.74
C SER A 95 -17.64 54.62 -6.67
N GLY A 96 -16.32 54.77 -6.84
CA GLY A 96 -15.35 54.27 -5.88
C GLY A 96 -14.32 53.31 -6.51
N SER A 97 -13.83 52.40 -5.71
CA SER A 97 -12.78 51.46 -6.14
C SER A 97 -12.95 50.06 -5.60
N VAL A 98 -12.39 49.12 -6.32
CA VAL A 98 -12.33 47.70 -5.98
C VAL A 98 -10.87 47.28 -5.91
N VAL A 99 -10.48 46.55 -4.86
CA VAL A 99 -9.16 45.97 -4.70
C VAL A 99 -9.21 44.52 -5.22
N LEU A 100 -8.44 44.22 -6.26
CA LEU A 100 -8.30 42.90 -6.86
C LEU A 100 -6.86 42.43 -6.68
N GLY A 101 -6.60 41.61 -5.67
CA GLY A 101 -5.24 41.30 -5.24
C GLY A 101 -4.53 42.54 -4.72
N GLU A 102 -3.37 42.90 -5.27
CA GLU A 102 -2.61 44.10 -4.90
C GLU A 102 -3.04 45.36 -5.67
N THR A 103 -3.96 45.22 -6.64
CA THR A 103 -4.31 46.32 -7.57
C THR A 103 -5.61 46.97 -7.17
N LYS A 104 -5.57 48.27 -6.87
CA LYS A 104 -6.78 49.11 -6.64
C LYS A 104 -7.27 49.63 -8.01
N THR A 105 -8.48 49.25 -8.41
CA THR A 105 -9.06 49.62 -9.70
C THR A 105 -10.31 50.49 -9.48
N ILE A 106 -10.42 51.59 -10.19
CA ILE A 106 -11.54 52.53 -10.12
C ILE A 106 -12.76 51.93 -10.87
N VAL A 107 -13.96 52.01 -10.29
CA VAL A 107 -15.20 51.43 -10.86
C VAL A 107 -15.46 51.88 -12.28
N ASP A 108 -15.28 53.17 -12.62
CA ASP A 108 -15.47 53.67 -13.97
C ASP A 108 -14.56 53.05 -14.99
N SER A 109 -13.33 52.72 -14.63
CA SER A 109 -12.40 52.00 -15.48
C SER A 109 -12.80 50.58 -15.75
N ILE A 110 -13.49 49.93 -14.79
CA ILE A 110 -14.00 48.54 -14.91
C ILE A 110 -15.22 48.52 -15.83
N ILE A 111 -16.12 49.52 -15.72
CA ILE A 111 -17.39 49.59 -16.46
C ILE A 111 -17.14 49.97 -17.94
N VAL A 112 -16.15 50.81 -18.23
CA VAL A 112 -15.84 51.32 -19.57
C VAL A 112 -14.81 50.42 -20.31
N ALA A 113 -14.10 49.56 -19.60
CA ALA A 113 -13.12 48.67 -20.26
C ALA A 113 -13.80 47.77 -21.31
N PRO A 114 -13.36 47.79 -22.58
CA PRO A 114 -13.92 46.92 -23.58
C PRO A 114 -13.69 45.47 -23.18
N ALA A 115 -14.78 44.81 -22.81
CA ALA A 115 -14.83 43.35 -22.62
C ALA A 115 -13.56 42.70 -22.02
N GLY A 116 -12.99 43.29 -21.01
CA GLY A 116 -11.99 42.60 -20.18
C GLY A 116 -12.72 41.52 -19.41
N ALA A 117 -13.24 40.51 -20.13
CA ALA A 117 -13.96 39.38 -19.53
C ALA A 117 -13.30 38.81 -18.26
N PRO A 118 -11.94 38.78 -18.15
CA PRO A 118 -11.26 38.35 -16.93
C PRO A 118 -11.46 39.34 -15.77
N VAL A 119 -11.30 40.65 -15.98
CA VAL A 119 -11.42 41.66 -14.92
C VAL A 119 -12.85 41.73 -14.40
N LEU A 120 -13.83 41.68 -15.31
CA LEU A 120 -15.25 41.65 -14.95
C LEU A 120 -15.61 40.40 -14.15
N ALA A 121 -15.15 39.23 -14.58
CA ALA A 121 -15.35 37.99 -13.84
C ALA A 121 -14.78 38.06 -12.43
N ARG A 122 -13.57 38.64 -12.26
CA ARG A 122 -12.95 38.83 -10.95
C ARG A 122 -13.77 39.80 -10.06
N VAL A 123 -14.26 40.90 -10.60
CA VAL A 123 -15.11 41.82 -9.85
C VAL A 123 -16.41 41.16 -9.42
N MET A 124 -17.07 40.41 -10.31
CA MET A 124 -18.31 39.69 -9.95
C MET A 124 -18.07 38.62 -8.92
N THR A 125 -16.95 37.89 -9.02
CA THR A 125 -16.54 36.93 -8.02
C THR A 125 -16.28 37.60 -6.66
N ALA A 126 -15.55 38.71 -6.66
CA ALA A 126 -15.25 39.47 -5.44
C ALA A 126 -16.56 40.03 -4.77
N LEU A 127 -17.50 40.54 -5.57
CA LEU A 127 -18.79 41.00 -5.08
C LEU A 127 -19.63 39.85 -4.47
N ASN A 128 -19.68 38.73 -5.13
CA ASN A 128 -20.39 37.55 -4.64
C ASN A 128 -19.73 37.01 -3.35
N ASN A 129 -18.40 36.97 -3.33
CA ASN A 129 -17.65 36.52 -2.16
C ASN A 129 -17.85 37.47 -0.98
N GLU A 130 -17.83 38.82 -1.19
CA GLU A 130 -18.08 39.80 -0.12
C GLU A 130 -19.48 39.63 0.46
N ARG A 131 -20.47 39.41 -0.42
CA ARG A 131 -21.84 39.16 0.01
C ARG A 131 -21.99 37.89 0.82
N ALA A 132 -21.32 36.83 0.39
CA ALA A 132 -21.44 35.50 1.02
C ALA A 132 -20.54 35.37 2.27
N TYR A 133 -19.32 35.91 2.20
CA TYR A 133 -18.26 35.60 3.16
C TYR A 133 -17.73 36.83 3.93
N LYS A 134 -18.28 38.02 3.63
CA LYS A 134 -17.92 39.31 4.28
C LYS A 134 -16.38 39.48 4.36
N GLY A 135 -15.85 39.69 5.57
CA GLY A 135 -14.43 39.97 5.77
C GLY A 135 -13.44 38.87 5.31
N MET A 136 -13.90 37.67 4.96
CA MET A 136 -13.07 36.62 4.35
C MET A 136 -12.92 36.79 2.84
N ALA A 137 -13.80 37.55 2.18
CA ALA A 137 -13.77 37.70 0.72
C ALA A 137 -12.44 38.21 0.19
N GLN A 138 -11.74 39.08 0.93
CA GLN A 138 -10.43 39.61 0.58
C GLN A 138 -9.34 38.54 0.41
N PHE A 139 -9.54 37.35 1.02
CA PHE A 139 -8.62 36.23 0.96
C PHE A 139 -9.01 35.21 -0.13
N MET A 140 -10.13 35.41 -0.84
CA MET A 140 -10.68 34.47 -1.83
C MET A 140 -10.28 34.82 -3.29
N ASP A 141 -9.29 35.67 -3.50
CA ASP A 141 -8.82 35.99 -4.85
C ASP A 141 -8.06 34.79 -5.45
N THR A 142 -8.69 34.10 -6.40
CA THR A 142 -8.12 32.93 -7.08
C THR A 142 -6.97 33.28 -8.04
N GLU A 143 -6.86 34.54 -8.46
CA GLU A 143 -5.82 35.05 -9.35
C GLU A 143 -4.58 35.55 -8.58
N ALA A 144 -4.67 35.71 -7.28
CA ALA A 144 -3.54 36.11 -6.45
C ALA A 144 -2.42 35.04 -6.55
N LYS A 145 -1.21 35.51 -6.78
CA LYS A 145 -0.02 34.64 -6.81
C LYS A 145 0.22 34.08 -5.42
N ALA A 146 0.21 32.75 -5.31
CA ALA A 146 0.53 32.08 -4.06
C ALA A 146 2.00 32.33 -3.68
N GLU A 147 2.23 32.75 -2.44
CA GLU A 147 3.56 32.79 -1.84
C GLU A 147 3.97 31.37 -1.43
N THR A 148 5.25 31.02 -1.58
CA THR A 148 5.78 29.73 -1.17
C THR A 148 6.96 29.89 -0.24
N ILE A 149 7.01 29.10 0.83
CA ILE A 149 8.12 29.01 1.77
C ILE A 149 8.61 27.56 1.80
N THR A 150 9.90 27.35 1.62
CA THR A 150 10.50 26.01 1.72
C THR A 150 11.34 25.90 2.98
N LEU A 151 11.09 24.86 3.78
CA LEU A 151 11.85 24.49 4.97
C LEU A 151 12.42 23.07 4.82
N GLY A 152 13.41 22.75 5.64
CA GLY A 152 13.99 21.41 5.71
C GLY A 152 15.47 21.35 5.31
N ASP A 153 15.99 20.15 5.12
CA ASP A 153 17.40 19.88 4.89
C ASP A 153 17.65 18.83 3.79
N LYS A 154 18.76 18.07 3.94
CA LYS A 154 19.14 16.99 3.02
C LYS A 154 18.23 15.74 3.11
N ASN A 155 17.46 15.57 4.20
CA ASN A 155 16.60 14.42 4.40
C ASN A 155 15.17 14.70 3.92
N LEU A 156 14.63 15.84 4.34
CA LEU A 156 13.25 16.24 4.07
C LEU A 156 13.20 17.72 3.68
N LYS A 157 12.62 18.03 2.51
CA LYS A 157 12.28 19.39 2.07
C LYS A 157 10.77 19.49 1.90
N VAL A 158 10.19 20.50 2.54
CA VAL A 158 8.76 20.76 2.54
C VAL A 158 8.53 22.19 2.04
N THR A 159 7.72 22.32 1.00
CA THR A 159 7.29 23.61 0.45
C THR A 159 5.85 23.87 0.85
N PHE A 160 5.63 24.98 1.49
CA PHE A 160 4.31 25.46 1.92
C PHE A 160 3.79 26.49 0.95
N SER A 161 2.46 26.54 0.75
CA SER A 161 1.79 27.53 -0.10
C SER A 161 0.82 28.36 0.73
N SER A 162 0.83 29.69 0.50
CA SER A 162 -0.16 30.61 1.09
C SER A 162 -1.57 30.28 0.62
N ARG A 163 -1.76 29.74 -0.59
CA ARG A 163 -3.05 29.26 -1.05
C ARG A 163 -3.46 28.00 -0.28
N GLY A 164 -4.54 28.10 0.45
CA GLY A 164 -5.00 27.04 1.34
C GLY A 164 -4.23 26.93 2.65
N GLY A 165 -3.14 27.69 2.84
CA GLY A 165 -2.26 27.58 4.00
C GLY A 165 -1.65 26.20 4.14
N ARG A 166 -1.31 25.49 3.06
CA ARG A 166 -1.07 24.05 3.01
C ARG A 166 0.37 23.67 2.62
N ILE A 167 0.70 22.40 2.87
CA ILE A 167 1.91 21.78 2.30
C ILE A 167 1.65 21.56 0.80
N ALA A 168 2.44 22.21 -0.05
CA ALA A 168 2.30 22.13 -1.50
C ALA A 168 3.17 21.04 -2.12
N SER A 169 4.38 20.81 -1.57
CA SER A 169 5.30 19.81 -2.10
C SER A 169 6.16 19.22 -1.00
N VAL A 170 6.45 17.93 -1.13
CA VAL A 170 7.39 17.22 -0.25
C VAL A 170 8.40 16.46 -1.09
N THR A 171 9.68 16.73 -0.85
CA THR A 171 10.81 16.09 -1.53
C THR A 171 11.71 15.41 -0.51
N LEU A 172 12.20 14.22 -0.84
CA LEU A 172 13.16 13.43 -0.07
C LEU A 172 14.51 13.42 -0.80
N PRO A 173 15.41 14.41 -0.55
CA PRO A 173 16.65 14.57 -1.32
C PRO A 173 17.62 13.39 -1.17
N GLY A 174 17.56 12.67 -0.06
CA GLY A 174 18.38 11.48 0.22
C GLY A 174 18.02 10.26 -0.65
N TYR A 175 16.87 10.28 -1.30
CA TYR A 175 16.39 9.18 -2.15
C TYR A 175 16.19 9.65 -3.59
N LYS A 176 16.49 8.76 -4.55
CA LYS A 176 16.36 9.07 -5.98
C LYS A 176 15.31 8.17 -6.63
N THR A 177 14.53 8.73 -7.57
CA THR A 177 13.61 7.94 -8.37
C THR A 177 14.37 7.10 -9.40
N GLU A 178 13.86 5.90 -9.66
CA GLU A 178 14.38 4.99 -10.69
C GLU A 178 13.72 5.21 -12.07
N THR A 179 12.77 6.15 -12.15
CA THR A 179 11.95 6.40 -13.37
C THR A 179 12.53 7.44 -14.31
N THR A 180 13.50 8.24 -13.86
CA THR A 180 14.13 9.33 -14.66
C THR A 180 15.60 9.07 -14.94
N THR A 181 16.08 9.61 -16.06
CA THR A 181 17.51 9.57 -16.41
C THR A 181 17.98 10.98 -16.76
N PRO A 182 18.84 11.62 -15.95
CA PRO A 182 19.45 11.10 -14.72
C PRO A 182 18.42 10.97 -13.57
N PRO A 183 18.71 10.11 -12.56
CA PRO A 183 17.85 9.96 -11.39
C PRO A 183 17.68 11.26 -10.61
N SER A 184 16.44 11.68 -10.38
CA SER A 184 16.07 12.88 -9.63
C SER A 184 15.68 12.56 -8.18
N PRO A 185 15.74 13.53 -7.24
CA PRO A 185 15.21 13.33 -5.90
C PRO A 185 13.75 12.90 -5.90
N ILE A 186 13.37 12.01 -4.99
CA ILE A 186 11.98 11.59 -4.85
C ILE A 186 11.14 12.76 -4.36
N THR A 187 10.08 13.05 -5.12
CA THR A 187 9.04 13.99 -4.72
C THR A 187 7.77 13.18 -4.47
N LEU A 188 7.32 13.12 -3.21
CA LEU A 188 6.13 12.37 -2.83
C LEU A 188 4.89 12.93 -3.51
N PHE A 189 4.80 14.26 -3.56
CA PHE A 189 3.76 15.00 -4.26
C PHE A 189 4.18 16.44 -4.53
N THR A 190 3.46 17.08 -5.44
CA THR A 190 3.55 18.51 -5.78
C THR A 190 2.18 19.15 -5.59
N ASP A 191 2.12 20.47 -5.75
CA ASP A 191 0.88 21.25 -5.65
C ASP A 191 -0.24 20.77 -6.58
N SER A 192 0.12 20.21 -7.74
CA SER A 192 -0.83 19.65 -8.71
C SER A 192 -1.27 18.21 -8.43
N THR A 193 -0.58 17.48 -7.56
CA THR A 193 -0.85 16.06 -7.26
C THR A 193 -1.28 15.83 -5.82
N ASN A 194 -1.37 16.89 -5.02
CA ASN A 194 -1.80 16.81 -3.63
C ASN A 194 -2.61 18.03 -3.25
N SER A 195 -3.69 17.81 -2.53
CA SER A 195 -4.45 18.87 -1.90
C SER A 195 -4.98 18.40 -0.55
N TYR A 196 -4.89 19.27 0.45
CA TYR A 196 -5.72 19.10 1.65
C TYR A 196 -6.28 20.45 2.07
N SER A 197 -7.43 20.42 2.72
CA SER A 197 -8.15 21.61 3.14
C SER A 197 -9.04 21.31 4.32
N PHE A 198 -9.47 22.36 4.98
CA PHE A 198 -10.45 22.31 6.05
C PHE A 198 -11.74 22.99 5.61
N GLU A 199 -12.87 22.40 5.97
CA GLU A 199 -14.19 22.98 5.73
C GLU A 199 -14.88 23.30 7.06
N PHE A 200 -15.44 24.50 7.14
CA PHE A 200 -16.25 24.94 8.28
C PHE A 200 -17.43 25.79 7.81
N THR A 201 -18.43 25.94 8.68
CA THR A 201 -19.61 26.75 8.40
C THR A 201 -19.56 28.02 9.25
N THR A 202 -19.79 29.17 8.61
CA THR A 202 -19.79 30.48 9.27
C THR A 202 -21.09 30.76 9.99
N VAL A 203 -21.14 31.85 10.79
CA VAL A 203 -22.34 32.36 11.43
C VAL A 203 -23.45 32.71 10.42
N ASP A 204 -23.10 33.11 9.21
CA ASP A 204 -24.01 33.36 8.09
C ASP A 204 -24.38 32.08 7.31
N GLN A 205 -24.09 30.90 7.87
CA GLN A 205 -24.36 29.58 7.30
C GLN A 205 -23.68 29.32 5.94
N GLN A 206 -22.60 30.03 5.63
CA GLN A 206 -21.82 29.79 4.45
C GLN A 206 -20.78 28.71 4.73
N ARG A 207 -20.62 27.77 3.79
CA ARG A 207 -19.55 26.78 3.84
C ARG A 207 -18.28 27.41 3.27
N VAL A 208 -17.23 27.42 4.03
CA VAL A 208 -15.90 27.91 3.64
C VAL A 208 -14.96 26.72 3.54
N ASN A 209 -14.25 26.65 2.41
CA ASN A 209 -13.13 25.71 2.22
C ASN A 209 -11.83 26.51 2.24
N THR A 210 -10.89 26.11 3.09
CA THR A 210 -9.59 26.81 3.20
C THR A 210 -8.77 26.78 1.91
N ALA A 211 -8.99 25.82 1.02
CA ALA A 211 -8.32 25.77 -0.29
C ALA A 211 -8.58 27.00 -1.16
N ASP A 212 -9.71 27.66 -0.95
CA ASP A 212 -10.12 28.85 -1.68
C ASP A 212 -9.54 30.14 -1.08
N LEU A 213 -8.82 30.06 0.05
CA LEU A 213 -8.31 31.20 0.81
C LEU A 213 -6.80 31.37 0.63
N ASN A 214 -6.36 32.61 0.53
CA ASN A 214 -4.94 32.99 0.50
C ASN A 214 -4.50 33.45 1.90
N PHE A 215 -3.72 32.64 2.58
CA PHE A 215 -3.18 32.93 3.89
C PHE A 215 -1.96 33.88 3.78
N LYS A 216 -1.69 34.64 4.82
CA LYS A 216 -0.44 35.35 4.97
C LYS A 216 0.63 34.39 5.46
N ALA A 217 1.67 34.21 4.66
CA ALA A 217 2.77 33.30 4.97
C ALA A 217 3.89 34.03 5.70
N ALA A 218 4.32 33.54 6.86
CA ALA A 218 5.43 34.09 7.60
C ALA A 218 6.38 32.99 8.08
N ARG A 219 7.65 33.12 7.81
CA ARG A 219 8.69 32.26 8.39
C ARG A 219 8.97 32.72 9.82
N VAL A 220 8.69 31.88 10.80
CA VAL A 220 8.90 32.18 12.22
C VAL A 220 10.36 31.94 12.61
N ASN A 221 10.92 30.82 12.16
CA ASN A 221 12.30 30.42 12.37
C ASN A 221 12.75 29.43 11.27
N ASP A 222 13.90 28.79 11.44
CA ASP A 222 14.46 27.88 10.43
C ASP A 222 13.66 26.59 10.22
N SER A 223 12.82 26.20 11.18
CA SER A 223 12.00 24.99 11.13
C SER A 223 10.49 25.27 11.15
N THR A 224 10.06 26.53 11.36
CA THR A 224 8.65 26.84 11.60
C THR A 224 8.14 27.92 10.64
N VAL A 225 6.98 27.65 10.05
CA VAL A 225 6.21 28.61 9.26
C VAL A 225 4.80 28.77 9.84
N ARG A 226 4.30 30.02 9.86
CA ARG A 226 2.93 30.36 10.25
C ARG A 226 2.18 30.85 9.02
N MET A 227 1.05 30.23 8.76
CA MET A 227 0.07 30.62 7.75
C MET A 227 -1.14 31.19 8.47
N SER A 228 -1.36 32.50 8.39
CA SER A 228 -2.41 33.17 9.15
C SER A 228 -3.46 33.81 8.26
N LEU A 229 -4.70 33.80 8.73
CA LEU A 229 -5.85 34.42 8.12
C LEU A 229 -6.44 35.44 9.12
N PRO A 230 -5.94 36.68 9.11
CA PRO A 230 -6.47 37.71 9.98
C PRO A 230 -7.85 38.19 9.46
N LEU A 231 -8.84 38.10 10.31
CA LEU A 231 -10.24 38.41 9.99
C LEU A 231 -10.68 39.69 10.73
N PRO A 232 -11.87 40.27 10.41
CA PRO A 232 -12.39 41.40 11.14
C PRO A 232 -12.56 41.11 12.64
N ASP A 233 -12.68 42.17 13.44
CA ASP A 233 -12.89 42.11 14.89
C ASP A 233 -11.79 41.39 15.68
N GLY A 234 -10.58 41.34 15.10
CA GLY A 234 -9.43 40.67 15.71
C GLY A 234 -9.53 39.14 15.70
N ALA A 235 -10.42 38.58 14.90
CA ALA A 235 -10.46 37.13 14.70
C ALA A 235 -9.28 36.67 13.84
N GLU A 236 -8.70 35.51 14.14
CA GLU A 236 -7.61 34.93 13.38
C GLU A 236 -7.76 33.41 13.36
N LEU A 237 -7.51 32.82 12.18
CA LEU A 237 -7.22 31.39 12.02
C LEU A 237 -5.80 31.23 11.52
N ALA A 238 -5.00 30.37 12.16
CA ALA A 238 -3.63 30.15 11.75
C ALA A 238 -3.27 28.66 11.73
N PHE A 239 -2.45 28.28 10.74
CA PHE A 239 -1.82 26.98 10.65
C PHE A 239 -0.32 27.14 10.91
N VAL A 240 0.19 26.54 11.96
CA VAL A 240 1.58 26.60 12.35
C VAL A 240 2.23 25.25 12.05
N TYR A 241 3.21 25.29 11.15
CA TYR A 241 3.93 24.08 10.73
C TYR A 241 5.35 24.10 11.28
N THR A 242 5.78 22.99 11.89
CA THR A 242 7.16 22.79 12.35
C THR A 242 7.73 21.53 11.70
N VAL A 243 8.80 21.70 10.93
CA VAL A 243 9.48 20.61 10.21
C VAL A 243 10.58 20.02 11.08
N ILE A 244 10.60 18.70 11.21
CA ILE A 244 11.64 17.91 11.93
C ILE A 244 12.27 16.95 10.92
N PRO A 245 13.29 17.40 10.15
CA PRO A 245 13.78 16.68 8.98
C PRO A 245 14.37 15.30 9.32
N ASP A 246 15.11 15.18 10.41
CA ASP A 246 15.77 13.93 10.83
C ASP A 246 14.75 12.83 11.18
N LYS A 247 13.52 13.20 11.48
CA LYS A 247 12.41 12.30 11.80
C LYS A 247 11.40 12.15 10.67
N TYR A 248 11.57 12.89 9.56
CA TYR A 248 10.59 12.92 8.46
C TYR A 248 9.19 13.38 8.91
N ILE A 249 9.11 14.26 9.93
CA ILE A 249 7.87 14.72 10.54
C ILE A 249 7.64 16.19 10.22
N VAL A 250 6.38 16.53 9.94
CA VAL A 250 5.88 17.90 9.93
C VAL A 250 4.75 17.99 10.94
N LYS A 251 4.97 18.71 12.03
CA LYS A 251 3.93 19.03 12.99
C LYS A 251 3.06 20.14 12.46
N MET A 252 1.77 20.03 12.61
CA MET A 252 0.78 21.06 12.27
C MET A 252 -0.08 21.35 13.47
N ASP A 253 -0.13 22.59 13.89
CA ASP A 253 -1.03 23.10 14.92
C ASP A 253 -2.02 24.06 14.27
N ILE A 254 -3.32 23.85 14.52
CA ILE A 254 -4.39 24.76 14.14
C ILE A 254 -4.68 25.66 15.35
N GLU A 255 -4.33 26.92 15.21
CA GLU A 255 -4.52 27.96 16.21
C GLU A 255 -5.63 28.92 15.77
N GLN A 256 -6.37 29.46 16.71
CA GLN A 256 -7.39 30.45 16.43
C GLN A 256 -7.50 31.47 17.57
N HIS A 257 -7.99 32.64 17.21
CA HIS A 257 -8.30 33.70 18.16
C HIS A 257 -9.62 34.38 17.79
N ASN A 258 -10.48 34.64 18.77
CA ASN A 258 -11.80 35.33 18.60
C ASN A 258 -12.68 34.76 17.45
N MET A 259 -12.58 33.47 17.15
CA MET A 259 -13.32 32.86 16.03
C MET A 259 -14.81 32.66 16.30
N GLU A 260 -15.31 32.95 17.50
CA GLU A 260 -16.73 32.86 17.82
C GLU A 260 -17.58 33.83 17.00
N SER A 261 -16.99 34.95 16.54
CA SER A 261 -17.65 35.90 15.64
C SER A 261 -17.79 35.39 14.20
N VAL A 262 -16.99 34.40 13.82
CA VAL A 262 -16.92 33.82 12.47
C VAL A 262 -17.56 32.45 12.39
N ILE A 263 -17.27 31.58 13.36
CA ILE A 263 -17.78 30.20 13.42
C ILE A 263 -18.69 30.07 14.63
N PRO A 264 -19.97 29.69 14.45
CA PRO A 264 -20.91 29.58 15.56
C PRO A 264 -20.43 28.61 16.64
N THR A 265 -20.67 28.91 17.91
CA THR A 265 -20.35 28.03 19.04
C THR A 265 -21.11 26.70 19.02
N THR A 266 -22.13 26.58 18.17
CA THR A 266 -22.88 25.33 17.91
C THR A 266 -22.15 24.36 16.97
N VAL A 267 -21.12 24.82 16.25
CA VAL A 267 -20.27 23.97 15.41
C VAL A 267 -19.32 23.22 16.33
N THR A 268 -19.48 21.92 16.42
CA THR A 268 -18.69 21.03 17.28
C THR A 268 -17.71 20.15 16.50
N THR A 269 -17.76 20.20 15.17
CA THR A 269 -16.87 19.41 14.30
C THR A 269 -16.39 20.24 13.13
N MET A 270 -15.16 19.99 12.70
CA MET A 270 -14.59 20.53 11.47
C MET A 270 -14.21 19.35 10.56
N ARG A 271 -14.32 19.59 9.25
CA ARG A 271 -14.05 18.57 8.23
C ARG A 271 -12.68 18.82 7.61
N MET A 272 -11.91 17.74 7.41
CA MET A 272 -10.63 17.76 6.72
C MET A 272 -10.72 16.88 5.46
N LEU A 273 -10.38 17.46 4.32
CA LEU A 273 -10.30 16.76 3.04
C LEU A 273 -8.84 16.61 2.68
N TRP A 274 -8.44 15.43 2.25
CA TRP A 274 -7.09 15.17 1.74
C TRP A 274 -7.16 14.29 0.50
N HIS A 275 -6.48 14.72 -0.55
CA HIS A 275 -6.37 14.00 -1.82
C HIS A 275 -4.92 13.98 -2.26
N GLN A 276 -4.44 12.83 -2.72
CA GLN A 276 -3.09 12.68 -3.28
C GLN A 276 -3.10 11.71 -4.45
N THR A 277 -2.56 12.16 -5.58
CA THR A 277 -2.21 11.28 -6.70
C THR A 277 -0.86 10.64 -6.41
N MET A 278 -0.85 9.32 -6.24
CA MET A 278 0.38 8.56 -6.00
C MET A 278 1.20 8.47 -7.28
N MET A 279 2.42 8.98 -7.22
CA MET A 279 3.34 8.99 -8.37
C MET A 279 4.25 7.76 -8.34
N ARG A 280 4.62 7.30 -9.52
CA ARG A 280 5.57 6.20 -9.70
C ARG A 280 6.99 6.64 -9.38
N ASN A 281 7.70 5.84 -8.60
CA ASN A 281 9.10 6.04 -8.22
C ASN A 281 10.01 4.88 -8.65
N GLU A 282 9.43 3.68 -8.88
CA GLU A 282 10.16 2.43 -9.12
C GLU A 282 10.06 1.99 -10.58
N LYS A 283 10.96 1.09 -11.02
CA LYS A 283 10.97 0.59 -12.41
C LYS A 283 9.76 -0.27 -12.77
N GLY A 284 9.30 -1.10 -11.89
CA GLY A 284 8.18 -2.00 -12.13
C GLY A 284 6.84 -1.41 -11.73
N ARG A 285 6.14 -0.70 -12.65
CA ARG A 285 4.84 -0.05 -12.38
C ARG A 285 3.83 -1.00 -11.72
N THR A 286 3.61 -2.16 -12.32
CA THR A 286 2.61 -3.13 -11.82
C THR A 286 2.93 -3.60 -10.40
N PHE A 287 4.22 -3.75 -10.09
CA PHE A 287 4.66 -4.19 -8.78
C PHE A 287 4.50 -3.08 -7.74
N GLU A 288 4.88 -1.85 -8.07
CA GLU A 288 4.72 -0.68 -7.21
C GLU A 288 3.24 -0.40 -6.93
N GLU A 289 2.36 -0.48 -7.95
CA GLU A 289 0.92 -0.30 -7.82
C GLU A 289 0.28 -1.32 -6.85
N ARG A 290 0.71 -2.60 -6.90
CA ARG A 290 0.24 -3.65 -5.99
C ARG A 290 0.68 -3.44 -4.55
N ASN A 291 1.73 -2.68 -4.31
CA ASN A 291 2.24 -2.36 -2.99
C ASN A 291 1.80 -0.98 -2.49
N SER A 292 0.94 -0.28 -3.26
CA SER A 292 0.40 1.03 -2.91
C SER A 292 -1.03 0.89 -2.43
N ALA A 293 -1.33 1.33 -1.18
CA ALA A 293 -2.65 1.23 -0.56
C ALA A 293 -2.83 2.31 0.52
N ILE A 294 -4.07 2.57 0.89
CA ILE A 294 -4.39 3.36 2.08
C ILE A 294 -4.33 2.42 3.28
N TYR A 295 -3.59 2.84 4.29
CA TYR A 295 -3.53 2.20 5.61
C TYR A 295 -4.18 3.11 6.64
N TYR A 296 -4.85 2.54 7.63
CA TYR A 296 -5.44 3.31 8.72
C TYR A 296 -5.40 2.53 10.04
N LYS A 297 -5.47 3.25 11.15
CA LYS A 297 -5.53 2.68 12.49
C LYS A 297 -6.66 3.28 13.30
N LEU A 298 -7.54 2.43 13.77
CA LEU A 298 -8.50 2.76 14.82
C LEU A 298 -7.84 2.63 16.20
N LEU A 299 -8.28 3.43 17.14
CA LEU A 299 -7.80 3.36 18.52
C LEU A 299 -8.05 1.96 19.09
N ASN A 300 -7.04 1.35 19.71
CA ASN A 300 -7.07 -0.01 20.28
C ASN A 300 -7.26 -1.16 19.28
N GLU A 301 -7.20 -0.91 17.98
CA GLU A 301 -7.22 -1.96 16.95
C GLU A 301 -5.87 -2.02 16.22
N SER A 302 -5.56 -3.14 15.58
CA SER A 302 -4.40 -3.22 14.70
C SER A 302 -4.68 -2.47 13.39
N PRO A 303 -3.64 -1.87 12.77
CA PRO A 303 -3.81 -1.21 11.49
C PRO A 303 -4.33 -2.16 10.40
N GLU A 304 -5.22 -1.62 9.58
CA GLU A 304 -5.83 -2.26 8.42
C GLU A 304 -5.49 -1.51 7.13
N ASP A 305 -5.76 -2.11 5.98
CA ASP A 305 -5.49 -1.52 4.67
C ASP A 305 -6.61 -1.80 3.68
N LEU A 306 -6.83 -0.84 2.77
CA LEU A 306 -7.71 -1.04 1.62
C LEU A 306 -7.03 -1.91 0.57
N SER A 307 -7.84 -2.61 -0.24
CA SER A 307 -7.33 -3.41 -1.35
C SER A 307 -6.47 -2.60 -2.32
N ALA A 308 -5.27 -3.10 -2.57
CA ALA A 308 -4.38 -2.48 -3.55
C ALA A 308 -4.78 -2.76 -5.02
N HIS A 309 -5.78 -3.61 -5.27
CA HIS A 309 -6.07 -4.13 -6.62
C HIS A 309 -7.34 -3.59 -7.27
N SER A 310 -8.23 -2.98 -6.50
CA SER A 310 -9.55 -2.52 -6.95
C SER A 310 -9.84 -1.11 -6.51
N ASP A 311 -10.81 -0.48 -7.17
CA ASP A 311 -11.47 0.70 -6.63
C ASP A 311 -12.14 0.29 -5.32
N GLU A 312 -11.80 0.97 -4.24
CA GLU A 312 -12.34 0.69 -2.92
C GLU A 312 -12.60 1.98 -2.16
N LYS A 313 -13.72 1.99 -1.45
CA LYS A 313 -14.15 3.11 -0.62
C LYS A 313 -14.70 2.56 0.69
N GLU A 314 -14.20 3.06 1.79
CA GLU A 314 -14.57 2.62 3.12
C GLU A 314 -14.94 3.77 4.03
N LYS A 315 -15.96 3.56 4.86
CA LYS A 315 -16.38 4.50 5.91
C LYS A 315 -15.91 4.01 7.25
N LEU A 316 -14.94 4.71 7.79
CA LEU A 316 -14.38 4.45 9.11
C LEU A 316 -15.20 5.17 10.18
N GLN A 317 -15.62 4.42 11.18
CA GLN A 317 -16.38 4.94 12.32
C GLN A 317 -15.62 4.65 13.61
N GLY A 318 -15.61 5.60 14.51
CA GLY A 318 -14.91 5.49 15.78
C GLY A 318 -13.66 6.37 15.84
N SER A 319 -12.87 6.19 16.87
CA SER A 319 -11.66 6.98 17.09
C SER A 319 -10.54 6.54 16.15
N ILE A 320 -10.28 7.34 15.10
CA ILE A 320 -9.23 7.05 14.12
C ILE A 320 -7.96 7.76 14.54
N LYS A 321 -6.88 7.02 14.71
CA LYS A 321 -5.60 7.54 15.17
C LYS A 321 -4.76 8.10 14.05
N TRP A 322 -4.64 7.35 12.93
CA TRP A 322 -3.93 7.81 11.75
C TRP A 322 -4.46 7.19 10.45
N ILE A 323 -4.24 7.92 9.35
CA ILE A 323 -4.50 7.47 7.98
C ILE A 323 -3.25 7.74 7.15
N GLY A 324 -2.81 6.75 6.38
CA GLY A 324 -1.59 6.82 5.58
C GLY A 324 -1.81 6.42 4.12
N PHE A 325 -1.34 7.26 3.21
CA PHE A 325 -1.23 6.97 1.80
C PHE A 325 0.15 6.37 1.55
N LYS A 326 0.19 5.06 1.41
CA LYS A 326 1.41 4.29 1.28
C LYS A 326 1.72 3.96 -0.18
N ASN A 327 2.94 4.23 -0.63
CA ASN A 327 3.54 3.62 -1.81
C ASN A 327 4.45 2.44 -1.39
N GLN A 328 5.12 1.77 -2.31
CA GLN A 328 5.99 0.63 -2.00
C GLN A 328 7.00 0.96 -0.90
N PHE A 329 7.80 2.00 -1.09
CA PHE A 329 8.90 2.35 -0.18
C PHE A 329 8.72 3.66 0.58
N PHE A 330 7.67 4.43 0.30
CA PHE A 330 7.45 5.74 0.90
C PHE A 330 5.99 5.91 1.28
N SER A 331 5.75 6.69 2.32
CA SER A 331 4.40 6.97 2.80
C SER A 331 4.20 8.44 3.14
N SER A 332 2.96 8.89 2.96
CA SER A 332 2.41 10.13 3.50
C SER A 332 1.37 9.76 4.54
N VAL A 333 1.63 10.02 5.82
CA VAL A 333 0.75 9.60 6.93
C VAL A 333 0.31 10.82 7.71
N LEU A 334 -0.99 10.95 7.95
CA LEU A 334 -1.60 11.91 8.87
C LEU A 334 -1.88 11.21 10.19
N ILE A 335 -1.30 11.69 11.27
CA ILE A 335 -1.48 11.21 12.64
C ILE A 335 -2.20 12.29 13.42
N ALA A 336 -3.38 11.98 13.94
CA ALA A 336 -4.14 12.90 14.76
C ALA A 336 -3.66 12.83 16.23
N ARG A 337 -3.28 13.96 16.83
CA ARG A 337 -2.93 14.01 18.25
C ARG A 337 -4.14 13.76 19.13
N LYS A 338 -5.31 14.34 18.74
CA LYS A 338 -6.63 13.86 19.16
C LYS A 338 -7.19 13.02 18.02
N ASN A 339 -7.97 12.00 18.33
CA ASN A 339 -8.50 11.11 17.31
C ASN A 339 -9.44 11.86 16.33
N LEU A 340 -9.47 11.41 15.06
CA LEU A 340 -10.54 11.77 14.14
C LEU A 340 -11.81 11.04 14.55
N ALA A 341 -12.97 11.70 14.42
CA ALA A 341 -14.26 11.14 14.84
C ALA A 341 -14.82 10.16 13.79
N THR A 342 -14.72 10.53 12.51
CA THR A 342 -15.11 9.69 11.37
C THR A 342 -14.19 9.98 10.20
N ALA A 343 -14.05 9.02 9.29
CA ALA A 343 -13.44 9.27 8.01
C ALA A 343 -14.07 8.41 6.91
N GLU A 344 -14.06 8.93 5.69
CA GLU A 344 -14.31 8.16 4.49
C GLU A 344 -13.01 8.16 3.68
N VAL A 345 -12.48 6.98 3.38
CA VAL A 345 -11.25 6.80 2.60
C VAL A 345 -11.56 6.11 1.29
N ALA A 346 -10.91 6.55 0.21
CA ALA A 346 -11.09 5.95 -1.10
C ALA A 346 -9.78 5.84 -1.86
N SER A 347 -9.58 4.71 -2.55
CA SER A 347 -8.42 4.41 -3.38
C SER A 347 -8.87 3.92 -4.75
N SER A 348 -8.38 4.54 -5.82
CA SER A 348 -8.72 4.22 -7.20
C SER A 348 -7.46 4.04 -8.05
N PRO A 349 -7.14 2.82 -8.53
CA PRO A 349 -6.03 2.59 -9.43
C PRO A 349 -6.20 3.31 -10.77
N ILE A 350 -5.18 4.03 -11.22
CA ILE A 350 -5.17 4.69 -12.53
C ILE A 350 -4.73 3.67 -13.58
N LYS A 351 -5.63 3.36 -14.53
CA LYS A 351 -5.30 2.47 -15.64
C LYS A 351 -4.31 3.17 -16.58
N GLY A 352 -3.17 2.55 -16.80
CA GLY A 352 -2.14 3.12 -17.66
C GLY A 352 -1.17 2.07 -18.17
N LYS A 353 -0.38 2.46 -19.18
CA LYS A 353 0.74 1.67 -19.69
C LYS A 353 1.93 1.79 -18.73
N GLU A 354 2.97 0.98 -18.97
CA GLU A 354 4.17 0.95 -18.12
C GLU A 354 4.84 2.33 -17.92
N TYR A 355 4.69 3.23 -18.85
CA TYR A 355 5.26 4.60 -18.77
C TYR A 355 4.33 5.65 -18.13
N GLU A 356 3.08 5.32 -17.77
CA GLU A 356 2.18 6.24 -17.04
C GLU A 356 2.79 6.55 -15.64
N PRO A 357 3.04 7.83 -15.33
CA PRO A 357 3.70 8.19 -14.08
C PRO A 357 2.78 8.14 -12.85
N ARG A 358 1.46 8.15 -13.05
CA ARG A 358 0.48 8.12 -11.97
C ARG A 358 0.04 6.69 -11.69
N LEU A 359 0.00 6.31 -10.42
CA LEU A 359 -0.39 4.96 -9.99
C LEU A 359 -1.85 4.91 -9.53
N LYS A 360 -2.20 5.80 -8.60
CA LYS A 360 -3.51 5.80 -7.92
C LYS A 360 -3.93 7.20 -7.49
N GLU A 361 -5.23 7.39 -7.41
CA GLU A 361 -5.85 8.48 -6.65
C GLU A 361 -6.22 7.97 -5.26
N MET A 362 -5.76 8.66 -4.22
CA MET A 362 -6.09 8.36 -2.84
C MET A 362 -6.72 9.57 -2.18
N SER A 363 -7.79 9.36 -1.43
CA SER A 363 -8.49 10.46 -0.75
C SER A 363 -8.97 10.07 0.64
N MET A 364 -9.08 11.09 1.47
CA MET A 364 -9.62 11.05 2.82
C MET A 364 -10.56 12.23 3.01
N ASP A 365 -11.71 11.96 3.59
CA ASP A 365 -12.71 12.93 4.06
C ASP A 365 -12.98 12.61 5.53
N ALA A 366 -12.41 13.38 6.43
CA ALA A 366 -12.45 13.10 7.87
C ALA A 366 -13.06 14.26 8.65
N THR A 367 -13.62 13.95 9.82
CA THR A 367 -14.10 14.93 10.79
C THR A 367 -13.35 14.80 12.10
N PHE A 368 -13.11 15.94 12.75
CA PHE A 368 -12.51 16.01 14.07
C PHE A 368 -13.25 17.00 14.95
N GLU A 369 -13.09 16.87 16.27
CA GLU A 369 -13.71 17.76 17.24
C GLU A 369 -13.20 19.20 17.08
N TYR A 370 -14.13 20.14 17.12
CA TYR A 370 -13.88 21.56 17.02
C TYR A 370 -14.63 22.34 18.11
N SER A 371 -14.01 23.41 18.57
CA SER A 371 -14.66 24.40 19.44
C SER A 371 -14.11 25.79 19.12
N SER A 372 -14.98 26.72 18.78
CA SER A 372 -14.60 28.12 18.51
C SER A 372 -14.03 28.86 19.72
N LYS A 373 -14.20 28.31 20.95
CA LYS A 373 -13.71 28.87 22.21
C LYS A 373 -12.26 28.50 22.53
N ASN A 374 -11.73 27.46 21.92
CA ASN A 374 -10.39 26.97 22.21
C ASN A 374 -9.38 27.70 21.32
N GLU A 375 -8.35 28.29 21.87
CA GLU A 375 -7.28 28.93 21.08
C GLU A 375 -6.49 27.89 20.27
N GLN A 376 -6.25 26.70 20.80
CA GLN A 376 -5.68 25.58 20.08
C GLN A 376 -6.79 24.61 19.68
N VAL A 377 -7.08 24.52 18.40
CA VAL A 377 -8.16 23.73 17.85
C VAL A 377 -7.80 22.27 17.76
N ALA A 378 -6.74 21.94 17.02
CA ALA A 378 -6.29 20.58 16.76
C ALA A 378 -4.78 20.56 16.47
N GLY A 379 -4.19 19.40 16.66
CA GLY A 379 -2.81 19.13 16.25
C GLY A 379 -2.75 17.85 15.43
N PHE A 380 -1.97 17.91 14.36
CA PHE A 380 -1.67 16.79 13.49
C PHE A 380 -0.17 16.64 13.33
N ASP A 381 0.30 15.41 13.18
CA ASP A 381 1.67 15.12 12.82
C ASP A 381 1.64 14.39 11.47
N PHE A 382 2.29 14.98 10.46
CA PHE A 382 2.47 14.32 9.18
C PHE A 382 3.82 13.59 9.18
N TYR A 383 3.82 12.34 8.78
CA TYR A 383 5.01 11.61 8.42
C TYR A 383 5.14 11.55 6.90
N PHE A 384 6.25 12.04 6.37
CA PHE A 384 6.59 12.01 4.95
C PHE A 384 7.95 11.35 4.77
N GLY A 385 7.99 10.06 4.61
CA GLY A 385 9.28 9.37 4.68
C GLY A 385 9.31 7.95 4.16
N PRO A 386 10.47 7.29 4.33
CA PRO A 386 10.70 5.93 3.88
C PRO A 386 9.96 4.92 4.76
N ASN A 387 9.47 3.84 4.15
CA ASN A 387 8.93 2.68 4.86
C ASN A 387 10.07 1.83 5.45
N ASP A 388 10.84 2.42 6.35
CA ASP A 388 11.98 1.82 7.04
C ASP A 388 11.54 1.30 8.41
N TYR A 389 11.68 -0.01 8.65
CA TYR A 389 11.15 -0.64 9.86
C TYR A 389 11.80 -0.10 11.15
N PRO A 390 13.14 0.01 11.28
CA PRO A 390 13.79 0.61 12.44
C PRO A 390 13.37 2.05 12.69
N LEU A 391 13.31 2.88 11.64
CA LEU A 391 12.88 4.26 11.74
C LEU A 391 11.44 4.36 12.25
N LEU A 392 10.50 3.68 11.60
CA LEU A 392 9.09 3.70 11.97
C LEU A 392 8.87 3.19 13.39
N SER A 393 9.62 2.16 13.82
CA SER A 393 9.56 1.68 15.21
C SER A 393 10.04 2.72 16.23
N SER A 394 10.99 3.59 15.83
CA SER A 394 11.49 4.65 16.73
C SER A 394 10.56 5.86 16.82
N LEU A 395 9.61 5.99 15.89
CA LEU A 395 8.69 7.14 15.84
C LEU A 395 7.51 6.96 16.79
N ASP A 396 7.10 5.75 17.10
CA ASP A 396 6.01 5.48 18.02
C ASP A 396 6.24 6.18 19.37
N ASP A 397 7.43 6.04 19.93
CA ASP A 397 7.83 6.69 21.19
C ASP A 397 7.97 8.23 21.12
N VAL A 398 8.24 8.75 19.90
CA VAL A 398 8.48 10.20 19.67
C VAL A 398 7.17 10.96 19.45
N ILE A 399 6.23 10.36 18.71
CA ILE A 399 4.97 11.00 18.32
C ILE A 399 3.92 10.81 19.40
N SER A 400 3.80 9.60 19.94
CA SER A 400 2.76 9.24 20.89
C SER A 400 3.31 8.31 21.96
N PRO A 401 4.00 8.84 23.01
CA PRO A 401 4.61 8.01 24.04
C PRO A 401 3.62 7.13 24.82
N ASP A 402 2.37 7.54 24.88
CA ASP A 402 1.31 6.87 25.65
C ASP A 402 0.51 5.85 24.85
N GLU A 403 0.73 5.77 23.51
CA GLU A 403 -0.07 4.92 22.62
C GLU A 403 0.82 4.28 21.54
N ASP A 404 0.65 2.97 21.33
CA ASP A 404 1.31 2.25 20.23
C ASP A 404 0.65 2.58 18.90
N LEU A 405 1.33 3.38 18.08
CA LEU A 405 0.86 3.75 16.74
C LEU A 405 0.96 2.59 15.75
N GLU A 406 1.82 1.59 16.02
CA GLU A 406 2.09 0.49 15.10
C GLU A 406 2.44 0.94 13.67
N LEU A 407 3.12 2.10 13.49
CA LEU A 407 3.53 2.61 12.16
C LEU A 407 4.39 1.59 11.39
N THR A 408 5.03 0.67 12.09
CA THR A 408 5.75 -0.47 11.50
C THR A 408 4.88 -1.38 10.62
N ARG A 409 3.55 -1.23 10.67
CA ARG A 409 2.62 -1.95 9.76
C ARG A 409 2.68 -1.42 8.32
N LEU A 410 3.17 -0.21 8.11
CA LEU A 410 3.45 0.31 6.77
C LEU A 410 4.51 -0.53 6.02
N VAL A 411 5.32 -1.32 6.74
CA VAL A 411 6.19 -2.34 6.18
C VAL A 411 5.48 -3.70 6.20
N PRO A 412 5.04 -4.25 5.06
CA PRO A 412 4.26 -5.48 5.01
C PRO A 412 5.13 -6.72 5.22
N LEU A 413 5.41 -7.06 6.46
CA LEU A 413 6.25 -8.21 6.86
C LEU A 413 5.50 -9.56 6.88
N GLY A 414 4.30 -9.62 6.30
CA GLY A 414 3.41 -10.78 6.38
C GLY A 414 2.61 -10.84 7.69
N TRP A 415 1.86 -11.91 7.89
CA TRP A 415 0.94 -12.10 9.01
C TRP A 415 1.38 -13.21 9.96
N GLY A 416 1.00 -13.14 11.23
CA GLY A 416 1.21 -14.18 12.24
C GLY A 416 2.66 -14.62 12.36
N LEU A 417 2.91 -15.93 12.12
CA LEU A 417 4.24 -16.55 12.19
C LEU A 417 5.26 -15.90 11.25
N PHE A 418 4.85 -15.48 10.05
CA PHE A 418 5.76 -14.90 9.06
C PHE A 418 6.28 -13.54 9.50
N ARG A 419 5.38 -12.68 10.03
CA ARG A 419 5.77 -11.42 10.66
C ARG A 419 6.70 -11.63 11.83
N TRP A 420 6.44 -12.65 12.66
CA TRP A 420 7.30 -13.00 13.79
C TRP A 420 8.72 -13.37 13.32
N ILE A 421 8.84 -14.22 12.29
CA ILE A 421 10.15 -14.59 11.71
C ILE A 421 10.87 -13.34 11.19
N ASN A 422 10.18 -12.46 10.46
CA ASN A 422 10.78 -11.24 9.93
C ASN A 422 11.21 -10.30 11.07
N LYS A 423 10.34 -10.02 12.03
CA LYS A 423 10.60 -9.08 13.14
C LYS A 423 11.74 -9.53 14.05
N PHE A 424 11.79 -10.82 14.42
CA PHE A 424 12.70 -11.31 15.46
C PHE A 424 13.91 -12.07 14.93
N VAL A 425 13.92 -12.47 13.65
CA VAL A 425 15.05 -13.23 13.09
C VAL A 425 15.66 -12.47 11.91
N VAL A 426 14.87 -12.14 10.90
CA VAL A 426 15.40 -11.61 9.64
C VAL A 426 15.91 -10.18 9.79
N ILE A 427 15.07 -9.25 10.23
CA ILE A 427 15.42 -7.82 10.39
C ILE A 427 16.62 -7.64 11.33
N PRO A 428 16.65 -8.24 12.55
CA PRO A 428 17.80 -8.07 13.43
C PRO A 428 19.11 -8.58 12.83
N VAL A 429 19.09 -9.74 12.16
CA VAL A 429 20.28 -10.30 11.51
C VAL A 429 20.69 -9.44 10.31
N PHE A 430 19.73 -8.98 9.52
CA PHE A 430 19.98 -8.13 8.37
C PHE A 430 20.58 -6.79 8.80
N SER A 431 19.98 -6.12 9.79
CA SER A 431 20.48 -4.85 10.35
C SER A 431 21.86 -5.02 11.02
N PHE A 432 22.10 -6.14 11.72
CA PHE A 432 23.40 -6.42 12.28
C PHE A 432 24.47 -6.56 11.18
N LEU A 433 24.19 -7.31 10.11
CA LEU A 433 25.13 -7.51 9.03
C LEU A 433 25.38 -6.21 8.24
N SER A 434 24.36 -5.38 8.02
CA SER A 434 24.48 -4.11 7.32
C SER A 434 25.33 -3.07 8.07
N GLY A 435 25.46 -3.21 9.38
CA GLY A 435 26.39 -2.40 10.19
C GLY A 435 27.88 -2.64 9.90
N PHE A 436 28.25 -3.79 9.29
CA PHE A 436 29.63 -4.17 9.01
C PHE A 436 29.93 -4.38 7.53
N ILE A 437 28.90 -4.65 6.72
CA ILE A 437 29.03 -5.04 5.31
C ILE A 437 28.20 -4.09 4.46
N SER A 438 28.83 -3.40 3.52
CA SER A 438 28.15 -2.48 2.60
C SER A 438 27.52 -3.18 1.39
N ASN A 439 27.91 -4.45 1.09
CA ASN A 439 27.41 -5.17 -0.06
C ASN A 439 26.21 -6.03 0.32
N TYR A 440 25.04 -5.62 -0.11
CA TYR A 440 23.77 -6.29 0.24
C TYR A 440 23.61 -7.67 -0.39
N GLY A 441 24.24 -7.96 -1.52
CA GLY A 441 24.29 -9.32 -2.08
C GLY A 441 25.05 -10.30 -1.16
N ILE A 442 26.14 -9.84 -0.52
CA ILE A 442 26.86 -10.62 0.49
C ILE A 442 26.02 -10.78 1.76
N ILE A 443 25.30 -9.73 2.17
CA ILE A 443 24.39 -9.81 3.32
C ILE A 443 23.31 -10.88 3.07
N ILE A 444 22.70 -10.92 1.88
CA ILE A 444 21.72 -11.95 1.51
C ILE A 444 22.32 -13.35 1.57
N LEU A 445 23.54 -13.52 1.08
CA LEU A 445 24.26 -14.80 1.16
C LEU A 445 24.45 -15.24 2.62
N LEU A 446 24.97 -14.36 3.47
CA LEU A 446 25.21 -14.65 4.89
C LEU A 446 23.92 -14.91 5.66
N LEU A 447 22.88 -14.12 5.41
CA LEU A 447 21.54 -14.34 5.95
C LEU A 447 21.00 -15.73 5.53
N THR A 448 21.19 -16.11 4.28
CA THR A 448 20.78 -17.43 3.78
C THR A 448 21.52 -18.55 4.51
N ILE A 449 22.84 -18.42 4.68
CA ILE A 449 23.65 -19.38 5.44
C ILE A 449 23.18 -19.46 6.89
N PHE A 450 22.95 -18.32 7.53
CA PHE A 450 22.47 -18.26 8.91
C PHE A 450 21.12 -19.00 9.08
N ILE A 451 20.16 -18.73 8.21
CA ILE A 451 18.86 -19.42 8.21
C ILE A 451 19.04 -20.93 8.01
N LYS A 452 19.94 -21.35 7.09
CA LYS A 452 20.24 -22.77 6.85
C LYS A 452 20.91 -23.43 8.06
N LEU A 453 21.70 -22.70 8.84
CA LEU A 453 22.28 -23.20 10.09
C LEU A 453 21.20 -23.42 11.16
N ILE A 454 20.26 -22.51 11.33
CA ILE A 454 19.12 -22.69 12.24
C ILE A 454 18.29 -23.91 11.85
N LEU A 455 18.04 -24.10 10.55
CA LEU A 455 17.26 -25.21 10.03
C LEU A 455 18.04 -26.54 9.95
N PHE A 456 19.36 -26.52 10.14
CA PHE A 456 20.24 -27.68 9.94
C PHE A 456 19.79 -28.94 10.72
N PRO A 457 19.47 -28.90 12.03
CA PRO A 457 19.10 -30.09 12.79
C PRO A 457 17.83 -30.76 12.24
N PHE A 458 16.91 -29.97 11.72
CA PHE A 458 15.67 -30.46 11.12
C PHE A 458 15.93 -31.04 9.73
N THR A 459 16.76 -30.37 8.92
CA THR A 459 17.14 -30.83 7.58
C THR A 459 17.89 -32.16 7.67
N TYR A 460 18.77 -32.31 8.64
CA TYR A 460 19.49 -33.56 8.88
C TYR A 460 18.54 -34.70 9.27
N LYS A 461 17.58 -34.46 10.19
CA LYS A 461 16.55 -35.48 10.54
C LYS A 461 15.72 -35.89 9.35
N SER A 462 15.34 -34.95 8.51
CA SER A 462 14.58 -35.23 7.29
C SER A 462 15.40 -36.02 6.28
N TYR A 463 16.68 -35.66 6.09
CA TYR A 463 17.59 -36.43 5.24
C TYR A 463 17.75 -37.87 5.73
N MET A 464 17.93 -38.10 7.04
CA MET A 464 18.03 -39.45 7.61
C MET A 464 16.76 -40.27 7.34
N SER A 465 15.60 -39.67 7.38
CA SER A 465 14.35 -40.35 7.06
C SER A 465 14.23 -40.68 5.56
N GLN A 466 14.70 -39.78 4.69
CA GLN A 466 14.79 -40.06 3.24
C GLN A 466 15.83 -41.19 2.95
N ALA A 467 16.97 -41.22 3.66
CA ALA A 467 17.97 -42.28 3.56
C ALA A 467 17.36 -43.63 3.92
N LYS A 468 16.53 -43.73 4.95
CA LYS A 468 15.76 -44.94 5.29
C LYS A 468 14.84 -45.41 4.15
N MET A 469 14.15 -44.49 3.49
CA MET A 469 13.31 -44.84 2.33
C MET A 469 14.11 -45.35 1.13
N ARG A 470 15.32 -44.78 0.89
CA ARG A 470 16.19 -45.29 -0.16
C ARG A 470 16.69 -46.73 0.10
N VAL A 471 17.06 -47.01 1.35
CA VAL A 471 17.47 -48.37 1.75
C VAL A 471 16.37 -49.39 1.53
N LEU A 472 15.08 -48.99 1.61
CA LEU A 472 13.92 -49.84 1.35
C LEU A 472 13.51 -49.92 -0.13
N ALA A 473 14.23 -49.24 -1.02
CA ALA A 473 13.90 -49.21 -2.45
C ALA A 473 13.80 -50.60 -3.11
N PRO A 474 14.74 -51.56 -2.86
CA PRO A 474 14.63 -52.90 -3.42
C PRO A 474 13.34 -53.65 -2.93
N GLU A 475 13.04 -53.57 -1.64
CA GLU A 475 11.85 -54.18 -1.08
C GLU A 475 10.54 -53.59 -1.64
N ILE A 476 10.54 -52.28 -1.90
CA ILE A 476 9.41 -51.56 -2.56
C ILE A 476 9.28 -52.05 -4.02
N LYS A 477 10.42 -52.29 -4.70
CA LYS A 477 10.40 -52.81 -6.06
C LYS A 477 9.77 -54.21 -6.11
N GLU A 478 10.12 -55.12 -5.19
CA GLU A 478 9.51 -56.41 -5.04
C GLU A 478 7.99 -56.31 -4.80
N ILE A 479 7.53 -55.39 -3.94
CA ILE A 479 6.09 -55.20 -3.73
C ILE A 479 5.42 -54.71 -5.03
N ASN A 480 6.06 -53.82 -5.80
CA ASN A 480 5.54 -53.34 -7.08
C ASN A 480 5.40 -54.47 -8.12
N GLU A 481 6.40 -55.34 -8.18
CA GLU A 481 6.42 -56.52 -9.07
C GLU A 481 5.36 -57.57 -8.64
N LYS A 482 5.18 -57.76 -7.34
CA LYS A 482 4.20 -58.69 -6.78
C LYS A 482 2.74 -58.27 -7.02
N TYR A 483 2.48 -56.97 -7.11
CA TYR A 483 1.14 -56.44 -7.30
C TYR A 483 1.10 -55.48 -8.54
N PRO A 484 1.24 -56.02 -9.76
CA PRO A 484 1.19 -55.23 -10.97
C PRO A 484 -0.21 -54.77 -11.31
N GLY A 485 -0.34 -53.71 -12.14
CA GLY A 485 -1.59 -53.18 -12.63
C GLY A 485 -2.27 -52.13 -11.70
N GLN A 486 -3.19 -51.38 -12.25
CA GLN A 486 -3.96 -50.33 -11.52
C GLN A 486 -4.98 -50.95 -10.52
N GLU A 487 -5.51 -52.08 -10.80
CA GLU A 487 -6.45 -52.82 -9.94
C GLU A 487 -5.82 -53.17 -8.58
N ASN A 488 -4.52 -53.42 -8.54
CA ASN A 488 -3.76 -53.75 -7.34
C ASN A 488 -3.13 -52.52 -6.65
N ALA A 489 -3.36 -51.31 -7.14
CA ALA A 489 -2.74 -50.08 -6.62
C ALA A 489 -2.97 -49.91 -5.11
N MET A 490 -4.18 -50.25 -4.61
CA MET A 490 -4.51 -50.13 -3.20
C MET A 490 -3.76 -51.15 -2.33
N LYS A 491 -3.66 -52.43 -2.79
CA LYS A 491 -2.88 -53.47 -2.09
C LYS A 491 -1.41 -53.12 -2.06
N ARG A 492 -0.85 -52.65 -3.17
CA ARG A 492 0.54 -52.19 -3.28
C ARG A 492 0.83 -51.07 -2.30
N GLN A 493 -0.08 -50.06 -2.21
CA GLN A 493 0.03 -48.97 -1.26
C GLN A 493 -0.03 -49.43 0.19
N GLN A 494 -0.92 -50.35 0.51
CA GLN A 494 -1.04 -50.93 1.87
C GLN A 494 0.24 -51.68 2.28
N GLU A 495 0.77 -52.54 1.41
CA GLU A 495 2.01 -53.29 1.71
C GLU A 495 3.21 -52.36 1.83
N THR A 496 3.33 -51.37 0.96
CA THR A 496 4.38 -50.32 1.07
C THR A 496 4.26 -49.55 2.39
N MET A 497 3.03 -49.19 2.84
CA MET A 497 2.80 -48.53 4.13
C MET A 497 3.13 -49.45 5.32
N LYS A 498 2.85 -50.73 5.24
CA LYS A 498 3.28 -51.71 6.26
C LYS A 498 4.79 -51.83 6.33
N LEU A 499 5.47 -51.85 5.19
CA LEU A 499 6.92 -51.84 5.10
C LEU A 499 7.52 -50.58 5.76
N TYR A 500 7.03 -49.40 5.41
CA TYR A 500 7.48 -48.14 6.04
C TYR A 500 7.23 -48.14 7.56
N SER A 501 6.08 -48.61 7.98
CA SER A 501 5.77 -48.71 9.40
C SER A 501 6.71 -49.67 10.15
N ARG A 502 7.01 -50.84 9.60
CA ARG A 502 7.98 -51.81 10.18
C ARG A 502 9.40 -51.21 10.25
N ALA A 503 9.84 -50.55 9.20
CA ALA A 503 11.17 -49.96 9.10
C ALA A 503 11.32 -48.64 9.89
N GLY A 504 10.22 -48.07 10.35
CA GLY A 504 10.20 -46.78 11.01
C GLY A 504 10.61 -45.63 10.11
N ALA A 505 10.28 -45.75 8.85
CA ALA A 505 10.35 -44.70 7.87
C ALA A 505 8.97 -44.04 7.75
N SER A 506 8.94 -42.72 7.51
CA SER A 506 7.68 -42.00 7.29
C SER A 506 7.59 -41.58 5.82
N PRO A 507 6.49 -41.89 5.11
CA PRO A 507 6.33 -41.42 3.72
C PRO A 507 6.26 -39.89 3.62
N LEU A 508 5.86 -39.20 4.70
CA LEU A 508 5.82 -37.73 4.77
C LEU A 508 7.22 -37.09 4.95
N SER A 509 8.25 -37.87 5.26
CA SER A 509 9.59 -37.34 5.48
C SER A 509 10.23 -36.75 4.21
N GLY A 510 9.77 -37.17 3.04
CA GLY A 510 10.21 -36.61 1.77
C GLY A 510 9.78 -35.16 1.54
N CYS A 511 8.61 -34.75 2.02
CA CYS A 511 8.12 -33.40 1.91
C CYS A 511 8.41 -32.53 3.18
N LEU A 512 8.94 -33.16 4.26
CA LEU A 512 9.23 -32.45 5.51
C LEU A 512 10.20 -31.26 5.32
N PRO A 513 11.27 -31.32 4.50
CA PRO A 513 12.11 -30.14 4.24
C PRO A 513 11.31 -28.99 3.63
N LEU A 514 10.43 -29.29 2.69
CA LEU A 514 9.60 -28.28 2.04
C LEU A 514 8.65 -27.62 3.04
N LEU A 515 7.96 -28.42 3.87
CA LEU A 515 7.03 -27.91 4.89
C LEU A 515 7.75 -27.03 5.94
N LEU A 516 8.97 -27.38 6.30
CA LEU A 516 9.76 -26.61 7.25
C LEU A 516 10.32 -25.32 6.65
N GLN A 517 10.64 -25.34 5.36
CA GLN A 517 11.19 -24.20 4.64
C GLN A 517 10.10 -23.21 4.21
N MET A 518 8.83 -23.64 4.05
CA MET A 518 7.72 -22.80 3.60
C MET A 518 7.50 -21.55 4.48
N PRO A 519 7.49 -21.64 5.84
CA PRO A 519 7.32 -20.44 6.65
C PRO A 519 8.41 -19.40 6.42
N VAL A 520 9.65 -19.84 6.28
CA VAL A 520 10.78 -18.95 6.00
C VAL A 520 10.67 -18.35 4.61
N LEU A 521 10.31 -19.16 3.61
CA LEU A 521 10.12 -18.69 2.24
C LEU A 521 9.04 -17.61 2.15
N ILE A 522 7.89 -17.82 2.81
CA ILE A 522 6.80 -16.84 2.85
C ILE A 522 7.23 -15.58 3.60
N ALA A 523 7.99 -15.71 4.69
CA ALA A 523 8.55 -14.57 5.40
C ALA A 523 9.48 -13.75 4.50
N MET A 524 10.38 -14.40 3.75
CA MET A 524 11.28 -13.74 2.79
C MET A 524 10.52 -13.11 1.63
N PHE A 525 9.46 -13.76 1.17
CA PHE A 525 8.57 -13.24 0.13
C PHE A 525 7.93 -11.90 0.51
N SER A 526 7.63 -11.72 1.79
CA SER A 526 7.15 -10.43 2.31
C SER A 526 8.29 -9.44 2.59
N PHE A 527 9.44 -9.90 3.07
CA PHE A 527 10.57 -9.05 3.47
C PHE A 527 11.25 -8.37 2.28
N PHE A 528 11.69 -9.13 1.26
CA PHE A 528 12.52 -8.59 0.19
C PHE A 528 11.87 -7.46 -0.61
N PRO A 529 10.58 -7.52 -1.00
CA PRO A 529 9.92 -6.42 -1.69
C PRO A 529 9.69 -5.17 -0.85
N SER A 530 9.79 -5.30 0.49
CA SER A 530 9.50 -4.23 1.44
C SER A 530 10.77 -3.63 2.06
N ALA A 531 11.92 -4.27 1.87
CA ALA A 531 13.20 -3.81 2.44
C ALA A 531 13.75 -2.64 1.63
N ILE A 532 13.54 -1.42 2.14
CA ILE A 532 14.02 -0.19 1.48
C ILE A 532 15.54 -0.13 1.37
N GLU A 533 16.25 -0.82 2.25
CA GLU A 533 17.71 -0.89 2.26
C GLU A 533 18.28 -1.58 1.01
N LEU A 534 17.48 -2.40 0.34
CA LEU A 534 17.86 -3.07 -0.91
C LEU A 534 17.64 -2.19 -2.15
N ARG A 535 16.89 -1.11 -1.99
CA ARG A 535 16.53 -0.22 -3.08
C ARG A 535 17.76 0.50 -3.64
N GLY A 536 17.97 0.39 -4.96
CA GLY A 536 19.14 0.94 -5.66
C GLY A 536 20.47 0.23 -5.34
N GLN A 537 20.45 -0.90 -4.61
CA GLN A 537 21.67 -1.68 -4.30
C GLN A 537 21.96 -2.68 -5.41
N SER A 538 23.15 -2.53 -6.01
CA SER A 538 23.59 -3.41 -7.10
C SER A 538 24.33 -4.65 -6.59
N PHE A 539 24.16 -5.78 -7.29
CA PHE A 539 24.93 -6.98 -7.04
C PHE A 539 25.06 -7.83 -8.32
N LEU A 540 26.29 -8.17 -8.68
CA LEU A 540 26.64 -8.87 -9.94
C LEU A 540 26.07 -8.09 -11.15
N TRP A 541 25.13 -8.66 -11.88
CA TRP A 541 24.44 -8.04 -13.02
C TRP A 541 23.16 -7.29 -12.64
N ALA A 542 22.61 -7.53 -11.44
CA ALA A 542 21.43 -6.80 -10.98
C ALA A 542 21.83 -5.39 -10.56
N HIS A 543 21.17 -4.40 -11.16
CA HIS A 543 21.38 -2.99 -10.84
C HIS A 543 20.65 -2.57 -9.56
N ASP A 544 19.59 -3.30 -9.23
CA ASP A 544 18.75 -3.05 -8.05
C ASP A 544 18.23 -4.37 -7.49
N LEU A 545 18.54 -4.67 -6.23
CA LEU A 545 18.08 -5.89 -5.55
C LEU A 545 16.59 -5.82 -5.15
N ALA A 546 16.00 -4.64 -5.11
CA ALA A 546 14.58 -4.45 -4.83
C ALA A 546 13.70 -4.50 -6.10
N ALA A 547 14.30 -4.51 -7.29
CA ALA A 547 13.63 -4.59 -8.59
C ALA A 547 14.01 -5.89 -9.32
N PRO A 548 13.28 -6.29 -10.39
CA PRO A 548 13.69 -7.40 -11.26
C PRO A 548 15.03 -7.12 -11.95
N ASP A 549 15.89 -8.14 -12.07
CA ASP A 549 17.17 -8.06 -12.80
C ASP A 549 16.96 -8.33 -14.29
N VAL A 550 16.53 -7.31 -15.01
CA VAL A 550 16.23 -7.39 -16.44
C VAL A 550 17.51 -7.51 -17.26
N ILE A 551 17.78 -8.70 -17.85
CA ILE A 551 18.89 -8.93 -18.76
C ILE A 551 18.49 -8.84 -20.22
N LEU A 552 17.22 -9.07 -20.53
CA LEU A 552 16.66 -9.01 -21.87
C LEU A 552 15.24 -8.46 -21.82
N THR A 553 14.97 -7.45 -22.64
CA THR A 553 13.62 -6.92 -22.85
C THR A 553 13.05 -7.53 -24.13
N LEU A 554 11.85 -8.09 -24.04
CA LEU A 554 11.14 -8.69 -25.17
C LEU A 554 10.33 -7.61 -25.91
N PRO A 555 10.23 -7.65 -27.25
CA PRO A 555 9.43 -6.70 -28.01
C PRO A 555 7.91 -6.96 -27.91
N PHE A 556 7.50 -7.99 -27.21
CA PHE A 556 6.10 -8.38 -26.97
C PHE A 556 5.92 -8.79 -25.50
N ASN A 557 4.69 -8.68 -25.02
CA ASN A 557 4.33 -9.10 -23.67
C ASN A 557 3.79 -10.52 -23.68
N ILE A 558 4.47 -11.43 -22.95
CA ILE A 558 4.00 -12.81 -22.74
C ILE A 558 2.98 -12.79 -21.59
N PRO A 559 1.74 -13.27 -21.80
CA PRO A 559 0.75 -13.33 -20.74
C PRO A 559 1.30 -14.06 -19.49
N PHE A 560 1.14 -13.45 -18.32
CA PHE A 560 1.62 -13.92 -17.00
C PHE A 560 3.15 -13.93 -16.79
N TYR A 561 3.95 -13.69 -17.82
CA TYR A 561 5.43 -13.65 -17.72
C TYR A 561 5.99 -12.23 -17.80
N GLY A 562 5.32 -11.35 -18.56
CA GLY A 562 5.79 -9.99 -18.78
C GLY A 562 6.57 -9.81 -20.08
N SER A 563 7.23 -8.67 -20.20
CA SER A 563 8.03 -8.24 -21.37
C SER A 563 9.54 -8.27 -21.13
N HIS A 564 10.00 -8.95 -20.08
CA HIS A 564 11.41 -9.01 -19.74
C HIS A 564 11.81 -10.39 -19.18
N VAL A 565 13.13 -10.63 -19.12
CA VAL A 565 13.71 -11.86 -18.58
C VAL A 565 14.64 -11.51 -17.43
N SER A 566 14.35 -12.05 -16.25
CA SER A 566 15.20 -11.98 -15.06
C SER A 566 16.17 -13.18 -15.03
N LEU A 567 17.48 -12.93 -14.93
CA LEU A 567 18.49 -13.98 -14.88
C LEU A 567 18.48 -14.71 -13.53
N PHE A 568 18.33 -14.02 -12.42
CA PHE A 568 18.21 -14.68 -11.10
C PHE A 568 16.99 -15.59 -11.05
N CYS A 569 15.87 -15.19 -11.65
CA CYS A 569 14.68 -16.02 -11.75
C CYS A 569 14.92 -17.28 -12.62
N LEU A 570 15.63 -17.15 -13.73
CA LEU A 570 16.05 -18.30 -14.56
C LEU A 570 16.96 -19.25 -13.79
N LEU A 571 18.01 -18.73 -13.15
CA LEU A 571 18.95 -19.53 -12.35
C LEU A 571 18.24 -20.27 -11.21
N MET A 572 17.33 -19.56 -10.50
CA MET A 572 16.47 -20.14 -9.48
C MET A 572 15.66 -21.31 -10.05
N THR A 573 15.05 -21.14 -11.21
CA THR A 573 14.22 -22.16 -11.86
C THR A 573 15.04 -23.38 -12.26
N VAL A 574 16.22 -23.18 -12.87
CA VAL A 574 17.13 -24.26 -13.26
C VAL A 574 17.55 -25.05 -12.02
N VAL A 575 17.99 -24.39 -10.96
CA VAL A 575 18.40 -25.06 -9.72
C VAL A 575 17.22 -25.77 -9.05
N ASN A 576 16.02 -25.22 -9.14
CA ASN A 576 14.80 -25.86 -8.61
C ASN A 576 14.45 -27.15 -9.39
N ILE A 577 14.61 -27.16 -10.70
CA ILE A 577 14.44 -28.37 -11.54
C ILE A 577 15.49 -29.43 -11.14
N ILE A 578 16.75 -29.02 -10.95
CA ILE A 578 17.83 -29.94 -10.51
C ILE A 578 17.50 -30.51 -9.12
N TYR A 579 17.08 -29.66 -8.18
CA TYR A 579 16.68 -30.08 -6.84
C TYR A 579 15.49 -31.04 -6.87
N THR A 580 14.49 -30.77 -7.70
CA THR A 580 13.34 -31.66 -7.91
C THR A 580 13.76 -33.02 -8.42
N ARG A 581 14.68 -33.06 -9.40
CA ARG A 581 15.23 -34.32 -9.94
C ARG A 581 15.94 -35.13 -8.85
N ILE A 582 16.79 -34.48 -8.04
CA ILE A 582 17.53 -35.13 -6.93
C ILE A 582 16.54 -35.70 -5.89
N ASN A 583 15.50 -34.93 -5.53
CA ASN A 583 14.49 -35.40 -4.57
C ASN A 583 13.65 -36.55 -5.07
N MET A 584 13.32 -36.57 -6.36
CA MET A 584 12.58 -37.69 -6.97
C MET A 584 13.40 -38.98 -6.96
N GLN A 585 14.72 -38.91 -7.18
CA GLN A 585 15.60 -40.07 -7.07
C GLN A 585 15.68 -40.60 -5.63
N ASN A 586 15.51 -39.76 -4.63
CA ASN A 586 15.55 -40.10 -3.23
C ASN A 586 14.23 -40.71 -2.67
N GLN A 587 13.16 -40.75 -3.48
CA GLN A 587 11.83 -41.25 -3.08
C GLN A 587 11.34 -42.38 -4.01
N PRO A 588 11.84 -43.59 -3.88
CA PRO A 588 11.55 -44.69 -4.82
C PRO A 588 10.07 -45.13 -4.84
N GLY A 589 9.25 -44.77 -3.86
CA GLY A 589 7.82 -45.11 -3.78
C GLY A 589 6.85 -44.00 -4.18
N GLY A 590 7.32 -42.76 -4.33
CA GLY A 590 6.45 -41.59 -4.53
C GLY A 590 5.95 -41.35 -5.97
N THR A 591 6.52 -42.04 -6.95
CA THR A 591 6.26 -41.83 -8.38
C THR A 591 5.24 -42.79 -9.00
N SER A 592 4.55 -43.59 -8.17
CA SER A 592 3.61 -44.61 -8.65
C SER A 592 2.27 -44.05 -9.15
N MET A 593 1.97 -42.76 -8.91
CA MET A 593 0.77 -42.10 -9.45
C MET A 593 1.06 -41.53 -10.84
N PRO A 594 0.33 -41.95 -11.90
CA PRO A 594 0.45 -41.34 -13.23
C PRO A 594 0.18 -39.83 -13.16
N GLY A 595 1.10 -39.05 -13.73
CA GLY A 595 0.97 -37.57 -13.73
C GLY A 595 1.67 -36.83 -12.60
N MET A 596 1.95 -37.43 -11.43
CA MET A 596 2.67 -36.80 -10.31
C MET A 596 4.04 -36.26 -10.74
N LYS A 597 4.75 -37.03 -11.54
CA LYS A 597 6.08 -36.65 -12.09
C LYS A 597 6.02 -35.37 -12.91
N TRP A 598 5.03 -35.26 -13.80
CA TRP A 598 4.83 -34.05 -14.60
C TRP A 598 4.48 -32.83 -13.76
N MET A 599 3.61 -33.00 -12.76
CA MET A 599 3.23 -31.93 -11.84
C MET A 599 4.43 -31.39 -11.06
N MET A 600 5.36 -32.26 -10.62
CA MET A 600 6.55 -31.83 -9.88
C MET A 600 7.53 -31.04 -10.74
N TYR A 601 7.61 -31.28 -12.06
CA TYR A 601 8.44 -30.47 -12.97
C TYR A 601 7.72 -29.22 -13.46
N LEU A 602 6.38 -29.24 -13.51
CA LEU A 602 5.60 -28.07 -13.93
C LEU A 602 5.66 -26.94 -12.88
N MET A 603 5.70 -27.30 -11.60
CA MET A 603 5.71 -26.31 -10.50
C MET A 603 6.90 -25.35 -10.56
N PRO A 604 8.17 -25.76 -10.74
CA PRO A 604 9.28 -24.84 -10.95
C PRO A 604 9.13 -23.93 -12.17
N VAL A 605 8.53 -24.44 -13.26
CA VAL A 605 8.25 -23.64 -14.45
C VAL A 605 7.16 -22.59 -14.19
N MET A 606 6.12 -22.93 -13.42
CA MET A 606 5.12 -21.96 -12.99
C MET A 606 5.74 -20.85 -12.12
N PHE A 607 6.70 -21.20 -11.28
CA PHE A 607 7.43 -20.21 -10.48
C PHE A 607 8.23 -19.23 -11.33
N LEU A 608 8.75 -19.65 -12.48
CA LEU A 608 9.40 -18.75 -13.43
C LEU A 608 8.45 -17.63 -13.87
N PHE A 609 7.20 -17.98 -14.20
CA PHE A 609 6.20 -17.00 -14.62
C PHE A 609 5.79 -16.06 -13.48
N PHE A 610 5.77 -16.55 -12.26
CA PHE A 610 5.35 -15.78 -11.10
C PHE A 610 6.44 -14.85 -10.56
N PHE A 611 7.69 -15.34 -10.49
CA PHE A 611 8.80 -14.61 -9.87
C PHE A 611 9.54 -13.68 -10.81
N ASN A 612 9.25 -13.72 -12.13
CA ASN A 612 9.96 -12.89 -13.10
C ASN A 612 9.85 -11.39 -12.84
N ASP A 613 8.68 -10.94 -12.33
CA ASP A 613 8.41 -9.53 -12.00
C ASP A 613 8.80 -9.16 -10.55
N TYR A 614 9.35 -10.09 -9.77
CA TYR A 614 9.68 -9.85 -8.36
C TYR A 614 11.11 -9.34 -8.18
N ALA A 615 11.35 -8.77 -6.98
CA ALA A 615 12.66 -8.30 -6.55
C ALA A 615 13.77 -9.35 -6.77
N SER A 616 14.84 -8.96 -7.43
CA SER A 616 15.99 -9.84 -7.75
C SER A 616 16.63 -10.42 -6.50
N GLY A 617 16.63 -9.68 -5.38
CA GLY A 617 17.08 -10.16 -4.08
C GLY A 617 16.34 -11.38 -3.58
N LEU A 618 15.02 -11.48 -3.82
CA LEU A 618 14.22 -12.66 -3.48
C LEU A 618 14.61 -13.87 -4.34
N SER A 619 14.71 -13.69 -5.65
CA SER A 619 15.11 -14.74 -6.60
C SER A 619 16.52 -15.22 -6.29
N TYR A 620 17.44 -14.32 -5.95
CA TYR A 620 18.80 -14.63 -5.53
C TYR A 620 18.84 -15.43 -4.21
N TYR A 621 18.09 -15.00 -3.18
CA TYR A 621 17.93 -15.73 -1.92
C TYR A 621 17.44 -17.16 -2.17
N TYR A 622 16.38 -17.32 -2.98
CA TYR A 622 15.82 -18.64 -3.24
C TYR A 622 16.78 -19.53 -4.05
N PHE A 623 17.46 -18.97 -5.04
CA PHE A 623 18.55 -19.63 -5.76
C PHE A 623 19.63 -20.15 -4.81
N LEU A 624 20.17 -19.30 -3.93
CA LEU A 624 21.17 -19.68 -2.92
C LEU A 624 20.65 -20.74 -1.96
N SER A 625 19.43 -20.57 -1.48
CA SER A 625 18.79 -21.50 -0.54
C SER A 625 18.69 -22.91 -1.13
N LEU A 626 18.29 -23.03 -2.40
CA LEU A 626 18.24 -24.32 -3.10
C LEU A 626 19.65 -24.89 -3.36
N LEU A 627 20.57 -24.05 -3.80
CA LEU A 627 21.96 -24.45 -4.06
C LEU A 627 22.61 -25.02 -2.80
N ILE A 628 22.49 -24.32 -1.66
CA ILE A 628 22.99 -24.78 -0.36
C ILE A 628 22.32 -26.10 0.03
N THR A 629 21.01 -26.25 -0.20
CA THR A 629 20.29 -27.49 0.10
C THR A 629 20.79 -28.66 -0.75
N ILE A 630 21.11 -28.43 -2.02
CA ILE A 630 21.72 -29.44 -2.90
C ILE A 630 23.10 -29.85 -2.35
N ILE A 631 23.93 -28.86 -2.00
CA ILE A 631 25.26 -29.11 -1.42
C ILE A 631 25.15 -29.89 -0.10
N GLN A 632 24.25 -29.48 0.81
CA GLN A 632 23.99 -30.20 2.05
C GLN A 632 23.54 -31.65 1.80
N THR A 633 22.65 -31.85 0.82
CA THR A 633 22.19 -33.20 0.45
C THR A 633 23.34 -34.07 -0.06
N TYR A 634 24.25 -33.50 -0.87
CA TYR A 634 25.43 -34.20 -1.37
C TYR A 634 26.39 -34.55 -0.23
N ILE A 635 26.66 -33.61 0.69
CA ILE A 635 27.52 -33.85 1.85
C ILE A 635 26.93 -34.95 2.73
N PHE A 636 25.64 -34.89 3.04
CA PHE A 636 24.96 -35.91 3.85
C PHE A 636 25.03 -37.30 3.17
N ARG A 637 24.90 -37.34 1.84
CA ARG A 637 24.96 -38.57 1.07
C ARG A 637 26.33 -39.23 1.18
N ARG A 638 27.40 -38.42 1.31
CA ARG A 638 28.75 -38.90 1.46
C ARG A 638 29.12 -39.29 2.89
N CYS A 639 28.54 -38.61 3.88
CA CYS A 639 28.77 -38.84 5.30
C CYS A 639 27.94 -39.99 5.91
N VAL A 640 26.76 -40.28 5.33
CA VAL A 640 25.80 -41.27 5.86
C VAL A 640 25.89 -42.56 5.06
N SER A 641 26.48 -43.60 5.63
CA SER A 641 26.54 -44.93 5.05
C SER A 641 25.15 -45.59 5.05
N GLU A 642 24.72 -46.09 3.89
CA GLU A 642 23.42 -46.81 3.76
C GLU A 642 23.43 -48.13 4.55
N GLU A 643 24.60 -48.78 4.71
CA GLU A 643 24.73 -49.97 5.53
C GLU A 643 24.48 -49.70 7.02
N LYS A 644 25.01 -48.56 7.56
CA LYS A 644 24.76 -48.17 8.94
C LYS A 644 23.27 -47.83 9.14
N VAL A 645 22.63 -47.19 8.17
CA VAL A 645 21.19 -46.90 8.21
C VAL A 645 20.39 -48.19 8.22
N ARG A 646 20.73 -49.17 7.39
CA ARG A 646 20.09 -50.50 7.34
C ARG A 646 20.25 -51.26 8.66
N ALA A 647 21.46 -51.28 9.23
CA ALA A 647 21.73 -51.92 10.52
C ALA A 647 20.88 -51.27 11.67
N GLN A 648 20.82 -49.95 11.69
CA GLN A 648 20.02 -49.20 12.65
C GLN A 648 18.52 -49.43 12.47
N MET A 649 18.03 -49.60 11.27
CA MET A 649 16.64 -49.95 10.97
C MET A 649 16.27 -51.35 11.49
N LEU A 650 17.15 -52.35 11.26
CA LEU A 650 16.97 -53.71 11.74
C LEU A 650 16.98 -53.76 13.28
N GLU A 651 17.86 -53.04 13.94
CA GLU A 651 17.89 -52.93 15.39
C GLU A 651 16.62 -52.26 15.93
N ASN A 652 16.18 -51.17 15.31
CA ASN A 652 14.93 -50.48 15.69
C ASN A 652 13.67 -51.30 15.42
N ALA A 653 13.69 -52.21 14.45
CA ALA A 653 12.58 -53.12 14.20
C ALA A 653 12.33 -54.12 15.32
N LYS A 654 13.39 -54.43 16.12
CA LYS A 654 13.30 -55.31 17.31
C LYS A 654 12.69 -54.65 18.55
N LYS A 655 12.64 -53.32 18.59
CA LYS A 655 12.14 -52.54 19.75
C LYS A 655 10.59 -52.36 19.66
N PRO A 656 9.82 -52.65 20.71
CA PRO A 656 8.38 -52.41 20.69
C PRO A 656 8.08 -50.91 20.58
N ARG A 657 7.32 -50.51 19.55
CA ARG A 657 7.03 -49.10 19.30
C ARG A 657 5.66 -48.69 19.84
N LYS A 658 5.61 -47.59 20.57
CA LYS A 658 4.35 -46.85 20.81
C LYS A 658 3.93 -46.21 19.49
N LYS A 659 2.75 -46.55 18.97
CA LYS A 659 2.14 -45.89 17.79
C LYS A 659 1.98 -44.39 18.10
N SER A 660 2.47 -43.52 17.24
CA SER A 660 2.21 -42.09 17.39
C SER A 660 0.69 -41.83 17.21
N GLY A 661 0.15 -40.87 17.96
CA GLY A 661 -1.28 -40.53 17.87
C GLY A 661 -1.75 -40.14 16.46
N PHE A 662 -0.89 -39.61 15.62
CA PHE A 662 -1.15 -39.30 14.23
C PHE A 662 -1.28 -40.57 13.36
N MET A 663 -0.37 -41.53 13.51
CA MET A 663 -0.42 -42.78 12.78
C MET A 663 -1.64 -43.64 13.20
N ALA A 664 -2.02 -43.59 14.47
CA ALA A 664 -3.23 -44.27 14.97
C ALA A 664 -4.49 -43.65 14.36
N ARG A 665 -4.56 -42.30 14.21
CA ARG A 665 -5.68 -41.59 13.55
C ARG A 665 -5.74 -41.90 12.05
N LEU A 666 -4.59 -41.96 11.37
CA LEU A 666 -4.52 -42.28 9.94
C LEU A 666 -4.98 -43.74 9.66
N GLU A 667 -4.53 -44.69 10.49
CA GLU A 667 -4.95 -46.09 10.42
C GLU A 667 -6.46 -46.28 10.71
N ALA A 668 -6.99 -45.52 11.68
CA ALA A 668 -8.43 -45.51 11.98
C ALA A 668 -9.26 -44.91 10.82
N ALA A 669 -8.76 -43.81 10.18
CA ALA A 669 -9.41 -43.24 9.00
C ALA A 669 -9.37 -44.18 7.79
N GLN A 670 -8.27 -44.89 7.55
CA GLN A 670 -8.17 -45.88 6.49
C GLN A 670 -9.12 -47.09 6.74
N LYS A 671 -9.19 -47.62 7.95
CA LYS A 671 -10.14 -48.70 8.31
C LYS A 671 -11.58 -48.29 8.10
N LYS A 672 -11.91 -47.02 8.43
CA LYS A 672 -13.26 -46.48 8.21
C LYS A 672 -13.61 -46.37 6.72
N GLN A 673 -12.63 -45.96 5.91
CA GLN A 673 -12.79 -45.87 4.45
C GLN A 673 -12.91 -47.25 3.80
N GLU A 674 -12.13 -48.26 4.24
CA GLU A 674 -12.26 -49.64 3.79
C GLU A 674 -13.62 -50.24 4.16
N ALA A 675 -14.13 -49.98 5.37
CA ALA A 675 -15.44 -50.44 5.80
C ALA A 675 -16.54 -49.86 4.91
N LEU A 676 -16.48 -48.53 4.61
CA LEU A 676 -17.41 -47.85 3.70
C LEU A 676 -17.37 -48.43 2.27
N MET A 677 -16.18 -48.70 1.73
CA MET A 677 -16.05 -49.31 0.39
C MET A 677 -16.59 -50.75 0.35
N ARG A 678 -16.38 -51.52 1.43
CA ARG A 678 -16.95 -52.88 1.54
C ARG A 678 -18.48 -52.84 1.62
N GLU A 679 -19.06 -51.87 2.32
CA GLU A 679 -20.52 -51.68 2.36
C GLU A 679 -21.08 -51.25 1.00
N GLN A 680 -20.44 -50.32 0.31
CA GLN A 680 -20.82 -49.91 -1.05
C GLN A 680 -20.72 -51.06 -2.04
N ALA A 681 -19.66 -51.88 -1.97
CA ALA A 681 -19.50 -53.07 -2.80
C ALA A 681 -20.62 -54.11 -2.53
N LYS A 682 -21.02 -54.32 -1.24
CA LYS A 682 -22.14 -55.18 -0.88
C LYS A 682 -23.49 -54.62 -1.36
N GLN A 683 -23.71 -53.32 -1.27
CA GLN A 683 -24.92 -52.66 -1.78
C GLN A 683 -25.03 -52.75 -3.32
N ASN A 684 -23.92 -52.54 -4.03
CA ASN A 684 -23.85 -52.66 -5.49
C ASN A 684 -24.04 -54.12 -5.95
N ALA A 685 -23.56 -55.11 -5.18
CA ALA A 685 -23.81 -56.52 -5.44
C ALA A 685 -25.27 -56.95 -5.18
N LYS A 686 -25.96 -56.34 -4.18
CA LYS A 686 -27.41 -56.53 -3.95
C LYS A 686 -28.28 -55.81 -5.00
N ARG A 687 -27.84 -54.75 -5.62
CA ARG A 687 -28.55 -54.04 -6.72
C ARG A 687 -28.40 -54.72 -8.08
N ARG A 688 -27.46 -55.65 -8.23
CA ARG A 688 -27.24 -56.44 -9.47
C ARG A 688 -27.87 -57.83 -9.42
N ARG A 689 -28.45 -58.20 -8.31
CA ARG A 689 -29.37 -59.34 -8.16
C ARG A 689 -30.83 -58.81 -8.14
#